data_d03fcfa87f7d5e0854eac096918f4b9f
#
_entry.id   d03fcfa87f7d5e0854eac096918f4b9f
#
_cell.length_a   1.000
_cell.length_b   1.000
_cell.length_c   1.000
_cell.angle_alpha   90.00
_cell.angle_beta   90.00
_cell.angle_gamma   90.00
#
_symmetry.space_group_name_H-M   'P 1'
#
loop_
_entity.id
_entity.type
_entity.pdbx_description
1 polymer ?
#
loop_
_entity_poly.entity_id
_entity_poly.type
_entity_poly.pdbx_seq_one_letter_code
_entity_poly.pdbx_strand_id
1 'polypeptide(L)'
;MQTEAAECGLACLTMIAGHHGIETDLQTMRRDHSVSLKGSTLKSLIDIADSMNLAARPLRVELPALAQVRLPAVAHFDFNHFVVITAVSKNSVVLHDPARGVRTLPLAEFSKHFTGIVLELTPTPSFKKRRSVERFSIWSMVGHARGFRGALVRLIALALAFEVFALAMPWLVQLTVDEVIVSADRDLMTVLAIGFSLLVLIQTAISALRGWLLLHLTSTLSLQVLTQLFSHLLRLPLAFFEKRHVGDLLSRFASMDAIQRTLTGSSLEVLIDGVLAISMFAVMAIYSVKLALVVLAVALIYALLRWALFRPMREAVNEQLIFAAQQQTHFIESLRGIQAIKLHMGEADRLSRWQNAVVDTVNASIRAQSLTLTYKTASFVLFGLENVLIVWLGAREVISGGFSVGMLLAFFAYKLVFVSRLSNLIDKFTEFKLLDLHAERVADVALASSETRGQAPAPDLFKATWVIENLGFRYGPHDPFIFRNVNFTVDPGDSVALTGRSGAGKTTLAKVVVGLLPATEGRVLIDGLDIAEIDPTSLRAQLSAVMQDDYVFAGSISDNVSLFDPEMNAERVTESLKAAALWEEVSRMPMAADSLVGNTGSALSGGQRQRLLLARALYRQPKFLLLDEATSALDNEREQAVNQVVKNLGITTLLIAHRDSTVAMAGKRVALGG
;
A
#
# COMPACT_ATOMS: atom_id res chain seq x y z
N MET A 1 14.97 2.60 -1.30
CA MET A 1 14.60 4.05 -1.26
C MET A 1 13.54 4.25 -0.20
N GLN A 2 13.50 5.44 0.45
CA GLN A 2 12.44 5.77 1.41
C GLN A 2 11.11 5.95 0.68
N THR A 3 10.03 5.58 1.36
CA THR A 3 8.66 5.78 0.87
C THR A 3 7.98 6.96 1.55
N GLU A 4 8.43 7.31 2.74
CA GLU A 4 7.92 8.42 3.55
C GLU A 4 9.04 9.45 3.81
N ALA A 5 8.68 10.75 3.86
CA ALA A 5 9.66 11.84 4.03
C ALA A 5 10.44 11.74 5.36
N ALA A 6 9.82 11.16 6.39
CA ALA A 6 10.39 11.03 7.74
C ALA A 6 11.35 9.82 7.92
N GLU A 7 11.53 8.98 6.91
CA GLU A 7 12.21 7.67 7.02
C GLU A 7 13.66 7.65 6.56
N CYS A 8 14.23 8.80 6.16
CA CYS A 8 15.59 8.85 5.62
C CYS A 8 16.61 8.20 6.56
N GLY A 9 16.52 8.43 7.86
CA GLY A 9 17.41 7.84 8.85
C GLY A 9 17.27 6.31 8.95
N LEU A 10 16.03 5.81 8.99
CA LEU A 10 15.76 4.36 9.05
C LEU A 10 16.20 3.65 7.77
N ALA A 11 16.01 4.28 6.61
CA ALA A 11 16.50 3.78 5.33
C ALA A 11 18.04 3.71 5.29
N CYS A 12 18.72 4.72 5.83
CA CYS A 12 20.18 4.69 5.98
C CYS A 12 20.65 3.54 6.86
N LEU A 13 20.01 3.33 8.02
CA LEU A 13 20.32 2.19 8.90
C LEU A 13 20.07 0.84 8.20
N THR A 14 18.98 0.71 7.45
CA THR A 14 18.67 -0.50 6.67
C THR A 14 19.78 -0.80 5.65
N MET A 15 20.28 0.22 4.93
CA MET A 15 21.35 0.06 3.95
C MET A 15 22.65 -0.41 4.61
N ILE A 16 23.02 0.20 5.76
CA ILE A 16 24.27 -0.18 6.48
C ILE A 16 24.12 -1.55 7.14
N ALA A 17 22.96 -1.87 7.72
CA ALA A 17 22.67 -3.19 8.25
C ALA A 17 22.81 -4.29 7.17
N GLY A 18 22.29 -4.04 5.98
CA GLY A 18 22.45 -4.90 4.82
C GLY A 18 23.91 -5.07 4.39
N HIS A 19 24.72 -4.00 4.42
CA HIS A 19 26.16 -4.07 4.16
C HIS A 19 26.89 -5.01 5.14
N HIS A 20 26.50 -5.01 6.41
CA HIS A 20 27.10 -5.87 7.42
C HIS A 20 26.51 -7.29 7.48
N GLY A 21 25.45 -7.59 6.70
CA GLY A 21 24.88 -8.94 6.57
C GLY A 21 23.61 -9.20 7.41
N ILE A 22 22.92 -8.14 7.84
CA ILE A 22 21.51 -8.26 8.28
C ILE A 22 20.65 -8.04 7.04
N GLU A 23 20.09 -9.12 6.49
CA GLU A 23 19.09 -9.01 5.43
C GLU A 23 17.77 -8.58 6.05
N THR A 24 17.51 -7.29 6.03
CA THR A 24 16.25 -6.66 6.46
C THR A 24 15.74 -5.70 5.40
N ASP A 25 14.45 -5.48 5.35
CA ASP A 25 13.83 -4.46 4.51
C ASP A 25 13.34 -3.26 5.34
N LEU A 26 13.03 -2.17 4.66
CA LEU A 26 12.56 -0.95 5.31
C LEU A 26 11.22 -1.18 6.04
N GLN A 27 10.40 -2.12 5.59
CA GLN A 27 9.11 -2.44 6.20
C GLN A 27 9.28 -3.16 7.54
N THR A 28 10.16 -4.16 7.59
CA THR A 28 10.52 -4.85 8.83
C THR A 28 11.13 -3.85 9.83
N MET A 29 12.02 -2.99 9.35
CA MET A 29 12.62 -1.94 10.17
C MET A 29 11.60 -0.95 10.70
N ARG A 30 10.59 -0.59 9.91
CA ARG A 30 9.49 0.29 10.31
C ARG A 30 8.58 -0.35 11.34
N ARG A 31 8.32 -1.64 11.23
CA ARG A 31 7.51 -2.40 12.17
C ARG A 31 8.23 -2.55 13.52
N ASP A 32 9.50 -2.89 13.48
CA ASP A 32 10.31 -3.19 14.68
C ASP A 32 10.78 -1.89 15.38
N HIS A 33 11.01 -0.82 14.61
CA HIS A 33 11.52 0.47 15.08
C HIS A 33 10.65 1.61 14.54
N SER A 34 9.45 1.78 15.10
CA SER A 34 8.53 2.83 14.67
C SER A 34 9.16 4.22 14.83
N VAL A 35 9.22 4.97 13.73
CA VAL A 35 9.73 6.34 13.69
C VAL A 35 8.57 7.33 13.69
N SER A 36 8.75 8.46 14.38
CA SER A 36 7.80 9.57 14.40
C SER A 36 7.63 10.20 13.00
N LEU A 37 6.43 10.69 12.69
CA LEU A 37 6.20 11.53 11.49
C LEU A 37 7.10 12.78 11.43
N LYS A 38 7.65 13.21 12.58
CA LYS A 38 8.60 14.34 12.67
C LYS A 38 10.01 13.99 12.21
N GLY A 39 10.25 12.72 11.81
CA GLY A 39 11.55 12.20 11.40
C GLY A 39 12.36 11.59 12.54
N SER A 40 13.53 11.07 12.18
CA SER A 40 14.49 10.47 13.11
C SER A 40 15.48 11.52 13.60
N THR A 41 15.75 11.54 14.90
CA THR A 41 16.88 12.29 15.46
C THR A 41 18.15 11.46 15.39
N LEU A 42 19.34 12.10 15.44
CA LEU A 42 20.60 11.35 15.51
C LEU A 42 20.63 10.40 16.72
N LYS A 43 20.05 10.82 17.85
CA LYS A 43 19.92 10.01 19.07
C LYS A 43 19.08 8.75 18.81
N SER A 44 17.91 8.90 18.17
CA SER A 44 17.06 7.75 17.85
C SER A 44 17.75 6.77 16.89
N LEU A 45 18.57 7.26 15.95
CA LEU A 45 19.36 6.40 15.06
C LEU A 45 20.43 5.60 15.82
N ILE A 46 21.08 6.24 16.82
CA ILE A 46 22.04 5.56 17.70
C ILE A 46 21.33 4.45 18.51
N ASP A 47 20.21 4.78 19.16
CA ASP A 47 19.45 3.83 19.97
C ASP A 47 18.96 2.63 19.13
N ILE A 48 18.50 2.86 17.88
CA ILE A 48 18.10 1.80 16.93
C ILE A 48 19.33 0.95 16.54
N ALA A 49 20.45 1.59 16.20
CA ALA A 49 21.67 0.89 15.83
C ALA A 49 22.17 -0.01 16.97
N ASP A 50 22.15 0.46 18.20
CA ASP A 50 22.51 -0.32 19.39
C ASP A 50 21.61 -1.55 19.57
N SER A 51 20.29 -1.40 19.32
CA SER A 51 19.34 -2.53 19.36
C SER A 51 19.63 -3.60 18.30
N MET A 52 20.31 -3.21 17.21
CA MET A 52 20.77 -4.10 16.14
C MET A 52 22.18 -4.67 16.40
N ASN A 53 22.79 -4.39 17.55
CA ASN A 53 24.18 -4.70 17.88
C ASN A 53 25.20 -4.08 16.92
N LEU A 54 24.89 -2.85 16.46
CA LEU A 54 25.80 -1.99 15.70
C LEU A 54 26.27 -0.86 16.62
N ALA A 55 27.58 -0.83 16.94
CA ALA A 55 28.18 0.25 17.70
C ALA A 55 28.14 1.55 16.88
N ALA A 56 27.47 2.55 17.39
CA ALA A 56 27.26 3.83 16.73
C ALA A 56 28.26 4.87 17.28
N ARG A 57 29.05 5.49 16.40
CA ARG A 57 30.01 6.54 16.73
C ARG A 57 29.64 7.84 16.01
N PRO A 58 28.99 8.80 16.68
CA PRO A 58 28.74 10.11 16.10
C PRO A 58 30.03 10.94 16.06
N LEU A 59 30.30 11.54 14.92
CA LEU A 59 31.50 12.35 14.66
C LEU A 59 31.10 13.71 14.09
N ARG A 60 31.86 14.75 14.50
CA ARG A 60 31.87 16.02 13.78
C ARG A 60 33.11 16.04 12.90
N VAL A 61 32.90 16.12 11.59
CA VAL A 61 33.94 15.93 10.58
C VAL A 61 33.96 17.11 9.62
N GLU A 62 35.14 17.70 9.42
CA GLU A 62 35.37 18.69 8.37
C GLU A 62 35.63 17.97 7.02
N LEU A 63 35.38 18.67 5.91
CA LEU A 63 35.53 18.11 4.56
C LEU A 63 36.88 17.42 4.29
N PRO A 64 38.04 17.99 4.70
CA PRO A 64 39.33 17.32 4.48
C PRO A 64 39.49 15.99 5.23
N ALA A 65 38.84 15.87 6.38
CA ALA A 65 38.89 14.67 7.20
C ALA A 65 37.86 13.59 6.81
N LEU A 66 36.95 13.90 5.87
CA LEU A 66 35.89 12.96 5.44
C LEU A 66 36.46 11.65 4.87
N ALA A 67 37.64 11.70 4.24
CA ALA A 67 38.31 10.51 3.73
C ALA A 67 38.82 9.54 4.83
N GLN A 68 38.87 9.98 6.09
CA GLN A 68 39.30 9.17 7.25
C GLN A 68 38.12 8.44 7.93
N VAL A 69 36.89 8.75 7.55
CA VAL A 69 35.67 8.13 8.10
C VAL A 69 35.57 6.69 7.61
N ARG A 70 35.20 5.80 8.51
CA ARG A 70 34.90 4.41 8.14
C ARG A 70 33.61 4.32 7.34
N LEU A 71 33.71 3.85 6.11
CA LEU A 71 32.58 3.73 5.20
C LEU A 71 32.04 2.29 5.16
N PRO A 72 30.72 2.08 4.93
CA PRO A 72 29.70 3.11 4.75
C PRO A 72 29.31 3.79 6.06
N ALA A 73 28.96 5.09 5.99
CA ALA A 73 28.58 5.88 7.15
C ALA A 73 27.36 6.76 6.84
N VAL A 74 26.53 7.06 7.84
CA VAL A 74 25.41 7.99 7.69
C VAL A 74 25.90 9.42 7.82
N ALA A 75 25.54 10.30 6.88
CA ALA A 75 25.83 11.73 6.95
C ALA A 75 24.53 12.54 7.05
N HIS A 76 24.58 13.64 7.80
CA HIS A 76 23.45 14.56 7.96
C HIS A 76 23.53 15.67 6.91
N PHE A 77 22.42 15.90 6.20
CA PHE A 77 22.28 16.80 5.05
C PHE A 77 21.18 17.83 5.31
N ASP A 78 21.35 19.04 4.83
CA ASP A 78 20.34 20.12 4.82
C ASP A 78 19.60 20.33 6.15
N PHE A 79 20.19 19.93 7.28
CA PHE A 79 19.63 19.97 8.64
C PHE A 79 18.36 19.14 8.87
N ASN A 80 17.87 18.43 7.85
CA ASN A 80 16.61 17.67 7.91
C ASN A 80 16.65 16.33 7.17
N HIS A 81 17.78 15.92 6.62
CA HIS A 81 17.91 14.73 5.80
C HIS A 81 19.13 13.88 6.20
N PHE A 82 19.07 12.58 6.03
CA PHE A 82 20.17 11.64 6.20
C PHE A 82 20.46 10.89 4.91
N VAL A 83 21.75 10.71 4.60
CA VAL A 83 22.24 9.95 3.43
C VAL A 83 23.36 9.01 3.85
N VAL A 84 23.64 7.96 3.07
CA VAL A 84 24.78 7.05 3.32
C VAL A 84 25.91 7.39 2.38
N ILE A 85 27.09 7.71 2.93
CA ILE A 85 28.32 7.85 2.18
C ILE A 85 28.93 6.46 1.99
N THR A 86 29.20 6.07 0.73
CA THR A 86 29.75 4.75 0.38
C THR A 86 31.17 4.83 -0.16
N ALA A 87 31.56 5.94 -0.78
CA ALA A 87 32.93 6.18 -1.23
C ALA A 87 33.26 7.67 -1.23
N VAL A 88 34.49 8.00 -0.87
CA VAL A 88 35.03 9.37 -0.92
C VAL A 88 36.28 9.37 -1.79
N SER A 89 36.28 10.22 -2.80
CA SER A 89 37.43 10.47 -3.71
C SER A 89 37.95 11.90 -3.52
N LYS A 90 39.10 12.23 -4.10
CA LYS A 90 39.67 13.58 -3.99
C LYS A 90 38.72 14.70 -4.41
N ASN A 91 37.87 14.47 -5.43
CA ASN A 91 37.02 15.50 -6.01
C ASN A 91 35.52 15.18 -5.96
N SER A 92 35.14 14.00 -5.48
CA SER A 92 33.74 13.55 -5.49
C SER A 92 33.42 12.62 -4.32
N VAL A 93 32.17 12.60 -3.94
CA VAL A 93 31.60 11.72 -2.93
C VAL A 93 30.47 10.90 -3.55
N VAL A 94 30.51 9.58 -3.39
CA VAL A 94 29.43 8.68 -3.77
C VAL A 94 28.52 8.49 -2.56
N LEU A 95 27.27 8.81 -2.73
CA LEU A 95 26.27 8.68 -1.67
C LEU A 95 25.03 7.91 -2.15
N HIS A 96 24.45 7.19 -1.23
CA HIS A 96 23.14 6.60 -1.40
C HIS A 96 22.12 7.46 -0.67
N ASP A 97 21.38 8.24 -1.43
CA ASP A 97 20.33 9.10 -0.93
C ASP A 97 19.02 8.30 -0.86
N PRO A 98 18.42 8.13 0.33
CA PRO A 98 17.15 7.43 0.46
C PRO A 98 16.03 8.00 -0.40
N ALA A 99 16.04 9.32 -0.66
CA ALA A 99 15.01 9.99 -1.46
C ALA A 99 15.29 9.98 -2.98
N ARG A 100 16.57 9.96 -3.39
CA ARG A 100 16.99 10.20 -4.78
C ARG A 100 17.83 9.07 -5.40
N GLY A 101 18.15 8.02 -4.62
CA GLY A 101 18.97 6.90 -5.09
C GLY A 101 20.48 7.16 -5.03
N VAL A 102 21.24 6.42 -5.83
CA VAL A 102 22.71 6.55 -5.85
C VAL A 102 23.13 7.80 -6.64
N ARG A 103 23.92 8.66 -5.98
CA ARG A 103 24.41 9.91 -6.57
C ARG A 103 25.92 10.05 -6.36
N THR A 104 26.59 10.60 -7.35
CA THR A 104 27.99 11.05 -7.24
C THR A 104 28.01 12.55 -7.31
N LEU A 105 28.35 13.20 -6.21
CA LEU A 105 28.42 14.67 -6.12
C LEU A 105 29.87 15.14 -6.14
N PRO A 106 30.18 16.23 -6.88
CA PRO A 106 31.44 16.95 -6.70
C PRO A 106 31.57 17.43 -5.25
N LEU A 107 32.79 17.44 -4.71
CA LEU A 107 33.01 17.83 -3.31
C LEU A 107 32.50 19.24 -2.99
N ALA A 108 32.57 20.17 -3.95
CA ALA A 108 32.06 21.52 -3.82
C ALA A 108 30.51 21.58 -3.71
N GLU A 109 29.79 20.68 -4.38
CA GLU A 109 28.33 20.56 -4.28
C GLU A 109 27.95 19.85 -2.98
N PHE A 110 28.63 18.75 -2.64
CA PHE A 110 28.45 18.03 -1.40
C PHE A 110 28.58 18.95 -0.19
N SER A 111 29.56 19.87 -0.19
CA SER A 111 29.81 20.78 0.92
C SER A 111 28.66 21.75 1.22
N LYS A 112 27.82 22.07 0.23
CA LYS A 112 26.67 22.97 0.40
C LYS A 112 25.56 22.34 1.25
N HIS A 113 25.48 21.03 1.23
CA HIS A 113 24.42 20.24 1.89
C HIS A 113 24.91 19.56 3.17
N PHE A 114 26.20 19.30 3.30
CA PHE A 114 26.79 18.57 4.42
C PHE A 114 26.88 19.44 5.67
N THR A 115 26.31 18.97 6.78
CA THR A 115 26.25 19.72 8.05
C THR A 115 27.46 19.49 8.97
N GLY A 116 28.42 18.65 8.54
CA GLY A 116 29.58 18.29 9.35
C GLY A 116 29.35 17.12 10.32
N ILE A 117 28.18 16.50 10.31
CA ILE A 117 27.83 15.39 11.22
C ILE A 117 27.82 14.07 10.43
N VAL A 118 28.56 13.08 10.94
CA VAL A 118 28.62 11.71 10.40
C VAL A 118 28.41 10.72 11.53
N LEU A 119 27.71 9.63 11.26
CA LEU A 119 27.51 8.50 12.15
C LEU A 119 28.19 7.26 11.54
N GLU A 120 29.28 6.83 12.12
CA GLU A 120 29.93 5.55 11.82
C GLU A 120 29.17 4.42 12.53
N LEU A 121 28.98 3.32 11.83
CA LEU A 121 28.31 2.13 12.36
C LEU A 121 29.19 0.91 12.13
N THR A 122 29.53 0.21 13.21
CA THR A 122 30.40 -0.97 13.16
C THR A 122 29.79 -2.14 13.93
N PRO A 123 29.89 -3.37 13.44
CA PRO A 123 29.41 -4.55 14.18
C PRO A 123 30.06 -4.70 15.54
N THR A 124 29.27 -4.95 16.59
CA THR A 124 29.77 -5.31 17.91
C THR A 124 30.16 -6.80 17.96
N PRO A 125 30.91 -7.28 19.00
CA PRO A 125 31.18 -8.69 19.16
C PRO A 125 29.95 -9.61 19.28
N SER A 126 28.82 -9.06 19.73
CA SER A 126 27.52 -9.74 19.82
C SER A 126 26.71 -9.70 18.52
N PHE A 127 27.21 -9.04 17.48
CA PHE A 127 26.54 -8.93 16.18
C PHE A 127 26.39 -10.30 15.53
N LYS A 128 25.16 -10.61 15.09
CA LYS A 128 24.86 -11.85 14.35
C LYS A 128 24.22 -11.51 13.01
N LYS A 129 24.79 -12.07 11.95
CA LYS A 129 24.15 -12.04 10.64
C LYS A 129 22.81 -12.76 10.74
N ARG A 130 21.73 -12.08 10.36
CA ARG A 130 20.38 -12.65 10.39
C ARG A 130 19.59 -12.20 9.18
N ARG A 131 18.61 -13.01 8.82
CA ARG A 131 17.61 -12.66 7.83
C ARG A 131 16.29 -12.44 8.56
N SER A 132 15.78 -11.22 8.53
CA SER A 132 14.52 -10.85 9.18
C SER A 132 13.48 -10.33 8.19
N VAL A 133 13.60 -10.68 6.91
CA VAL A 133 12.62 -10.30 5.88
C VAL A 133 11.46 -11.28 5.94
N GLU A 134 10.31 -10.84 6.40
CA GLU A 134 9.05 -11.57 6.25
C GLU A 134 8.53 -11.32 4.84
N ARG A 135 8.65 -12.34 3.99
CA ARG A 135 8.08 -12.26 2.64
C ARG A 135 6.58 -12.44 2.69
N PHE A 136 5.86 -11.41 2.34
CA PHE A 136 4.44 -11.51 2.10
C PHE A 136 4.19 -12.40 0.88
N SER A 137 3.53 -13.53 1.10
CA SER A 137 3.14 -14.40 0.01
C SER A 137 1.77 -13.99 -0.52
N ILE A 138 1.74 -13.43 -1.72
CA ILE A 138 0.50 -13.07 -2.41
C ILE A 138 -0.41 -14.32 -2.57
N TRP A 139 0.18 -15.50 -2.73
CA TRP A 139 -0.54 -16.77 -2.85
C TRP A 139 -1.34 -17.13 -1.59
N SER A 140 -0.93 -16.66 -0.41
CA SER A 140 -1.70 -16.89 0.82
C SER A 140 -3.07 -16.21 0.79
N MET A 141 -3.21 -15.09 0.11
CA MET A 141 -4.51 -14.41 -0.05
C MET A 141 -5.41 -15.10 -1.08
N VAL A 142 -4.83 -15.58 -2.18
CA VAL A 142 -5.57 -16.24 -3.27
C VAL A 142 -5.95 -17.69 -2.92
N GLY A 143 -5.11 -18.38 -2.16
CA GLY A 143 -5.31 -19.79 -1.80
C GLY A 143 -6.58 -20.08 -0.99
N HIS A 144 -7.11 -19.04 -0.31
CA HIS A 144 -8.35 -19.13 0.47
C HIS A 144 -9.61 -18.70 -0.31
N ALA A 145 -9.47 -18.33 -1.60
CA ALA A 145 -10.60 -17.91 -2.40
C ALA A 145 -11.50 -19.09 -2.75
N ARG A 146 -12.79 -18.95 -2.45
CA ARG A 146 -13.80 -19.97 -2.72
C ARG A 146 -13.97 -20.19 -4.22
N GLY A 147 -13.95 -21.47 -4.64
CA GLY A 147 -14.19 -21.86 -6.05
C GLY A 147 -12.97 -21.77 -6.97
N PHE A 148 -11.82 -21.25 -6.53
CA PHE A 148 -10.61 -21.07 -7.35
C PHE A 148 -10.11 -22.39 -7.98
N ARG A 149 -10.00 -23.47 -7.19
CA ARG A 149 -9.50 -24.78 -7.67
C ARG A 149 -10.37 -25.37 -8.78
N GLY A 150 -11.69 -25.30 -8.62
CA GLY A 150 -12.62 -25.83 -9.65
C GLY A 150 -12.60 -25.01 -10.94
N ALA A 151 -12.46 -23.68 -10.85
CA ALA A 151 -12.31 -22.81 -12.01
C ALA A 151 -10.98 -23.06 -12.72
N LEU A 152 -9.89 -23.24 -11.98
CA LEU A 152 -8.56 -23.56 -12.51
C LEU A 152 -8.58 -24.86 -13.33
N VAL A 153 -9.16 -25.93 -12.81
CA VAL A 153 -9.26 -27.22 -13.52
C VAL A 153 -10.04 -27.07 -14.83
N ARG A 154 -11.16 -26.36 -14.82
CA ARG A 154 -11.95 -26.10 -16.05
C ARG A 154 -11.16 -25.28 -17.07
N LEU A 155 -10.43 -24.25 -16.64
CA LEU A 155 -9.59 -23.43 -17.52
C LEU A 155 -8.44 -24.23 -18.12
N ILE A 156 -7.79 -25.11 -17.36
CA ILE A 156 -6.75 -26.01 -17.87
C ILE A 156 -7.35 -27.00 -18.87
N ALA A 157 -8.52 -27.59 -18.59
CA ALA A 157 -9.18 -28.50 -19.51
C ALA A 157 -9.54 -27.85 -20.86
N LEU A 158 -10.07 -26.61 -20.82
CA LEU A 158 -10.35 -25.84 -22.04
C LEU A 158 -9.06 -25.42 -22.77
N ALA A 159 -7.98 -25.15 -22.04
CA ALA A 159 -6.69 -24.86 -22.66
C ALA A 159 -6.11 -26.05 -23.38
N LEU A 160 -6.15 -27.25 -22.77
CA LEU A 160 -5.73 -28.50 -23.41
C LEU A 160 -6.61 -28.85 -24.62
N ALA A 161 -7.92 -28.62 -24.53
CA ALA A 161 -8.80 -28.82 -25.70
C ALA A 161 -8.44 -27.85 -26.85
N PHE A 162 -8.18 -26.59 -26.55
CA PHE A 162 -7.71 -25.60 -27.54
C PHE A 162 -6.40 -26.02 -28.18
N GLU A 163 -5.46 -26.57 -27.39
CA GLU A 163 -4.15 -27.05 -27.84
C GLU A 163 -4.25 -28.10 -28.95
N VAL A 164 -5.08 -29.14 -28.74
CA VAL A 164 -5.28 -30.21 -29.73
C VAL A 164 -5.67 -29.62 -31.08
N PHE A 165 -6.56 -28.64 -31.09
CA PHE A 165 -6.98 -27.99 -32.34
C PHE A 165 -5.92 -27.03 -32.89
N ALA A 166 -5.13 -26.35 -32.03
CA ALA A 166 -4.06 -25.46 -32.48
C ALA A 166 -2.92 -26.22 -33.19
N LEU A 167 -2.63 -27.44 -32.75
CA LEU A 167 -1.65 -28.32 -33.40
C LEU A 167 -2.05 -28.74 -34.82
N ALA A 168 -3.37 -28.83 -35.11
CA ALA A 168 -3.85 -29.23 -36.41
C ALA A 168 -3.74 -28.17 -37.52
N MET A 169 -3.74 -26.88 -37.17
CA MET A 169 -3.78 -25.77 -38.14
C MET A 169 -2.57 -25.70 -39.07
N PRO A 170 -1.29 -25.83 -38.62
CA PRO A 170 -0.15 -25.85 -39.53
C PRO A 170 -0.14 -27.07 -40.46
N TRP A 171 -0.72 -28.18 -40.01
CA TRP A 171 -0.81 -29.38 -40.81
C TRP A 171 -1.74 -29.22 -42.04
N LEU A 172 -2.80 -28.39 -41.93
CA LEU A 172 -3.60 -27.99 -43.09
C LEU A 172 -2.74 -27.41 -44.20
N VAL A 173 -1.84 -26.50 -43.86
CA VAL A 173 -0.95 -25.84 -44.85
C VAL A 173 -0.08 -26.89 -45.54
N GLN A 174 0.46 -27.85 -44.79
CA GLN A 174 1.25 -28.93 -45.34
C GLN A 174 0.44 -29.78 -46.30
N LEU A 175 -0.73 -30.30 -45.87
CA LEU A 175 -1.59 -31.14 -46.71
C LEU A 175 -2.02 -30.43 -48.00
N THR A 176 -2.37 -29.15 -47.89
CA THR A 176 -2.76 -28.34 -49.02
C THR A 176 -1.62 -28.23 -50.06
N VAL A 177 -0.38 -27.98 -49.61
CA VAL A 177 0.76 -27.79 -50.51
C VAL A 177 1.29 -29.09 -51.07
N ASP A 178 1.41 -30.13 -50.22
CA ASP A 178 2.05 -31.40 -50.61
C ASP A 178 1.11 -32.35 -51.35
N GLU A 179 -0.19 -32.33 -51.00
CA GLU A 179 -1.16 -33.28 -51.57
C GLU A 179 -2.09 -32.57 -52.58
N VAL A 180 -2.84 -31.56 -52.13
CA VAL A 180 -3.91 -30.94 -52.95
C VAL A 180 -3.37 -30.25 -54.20
N ILE A 181 -2.33 -29.44 -54.04
CA ILE A 181 -1.75 -28.65 -55.15
C ILE A 181 -1.04 -29.60 -56.12
N VAL A 182 -0.28 -30.58 -55.63
CA VAL A 182 0.48 -31.52 -56.44
C VAL A 182 -0.42 -32.45 -57.23
N SER A 183 -1.52 -32.96 -56.58
CA SER A 183 -2.49 -33.86 -57.26
C SER A 183 -3.57 -33.11 -58.05
N ALA A 184 -3.71 -31.79 -57.87
CA ALA A 184 -4.78 -30.95 -58.39
C ALA A 184 -6.19 -31.44 -58.01
N ASP A 185 -6.32 -32.09 -56.82
CA ASP A 185 -7.55 -32.65 -56.29
C ASP A 185 -8.44 -31.56 -55.65
N ARG A 186 -9.49 -31.17 -56.39
CA ARG A 186 -10.45 -30.15 -55.95
C ARG A 186 -11.42 -30.66 -54.89
N ASP A 187 -11.71 -31.94 -54.88
CA ASP A 187 -12.63 -32.52 -53.91
C ASP A 187 -11.98 -32.62 -52.54
N LEU A 188 -10.73 -33.06 -52.47
CA LEU A 188 -9.91 -33.03 -51.25
C LEU A 188 -9.75 -31.59 -50.71
N MET A 189 -9.53 -30.62 -51.59
CA MET A 189 -9.45 -29.19 -51.18
C MET A 189 -10.73 -28.74 -50.50
N THR A 190 -11.90 -29.11 -51.06
CA THR A 190 -13.21 -28.73 -50.50
C THR A 190 -13.43 -29.36 -49.14
N VAL A 191 -13.11 -30.63 -48.98
CA VAL A 191 -13.23 -31.37 -47.70
C VAL A 191 -12.33 -30.74 -46.63
N LEU A 192 -11.07 -30.44 -46.96
CA LEU A 192 -10.14 -29.77 -46.04
C LEU A 192 -10.64 -28.39 -45.66
N ALA A 193 -11.13 -27.61 -46.63
CA ALA A 193 -11.65 -26.25 -46.33
C ALA A 193 -12.83 -26.30 -45.37
N ILE A 194 -13.79 -27.20 -45.57
CA ILE A 194 -14.94 -27.38 -44.67
C ILE A 194 -14.48 -27.86 -43.27
N GLY A 195 -13.64 -28.89 -43.22
CA GLY A 195 -13.16 -29.49 -41.97
C GLY A 195 -12.40 -28.50 -41.11
N PHE A 196 -11.48 -27.77 -41.72
CA PHE A 196 -10.69 -26.77 -40.98
C PHE A 196 -11.48 -25.48 -40.65
N SER A 197 -12.48 -25.12 -41.48
CA SER A 197 -13.41 -24.05 -41.12
C SER A 197 -14.21 -24.40 -39.85
N LEU A 198 -14.71 -25.64 -39.77
CA LEU A 198 -15.38 -26.11 -38.56
C LEU A 198 -14.44 -26.12 -37.34
N LEU A 199 -13.17 -26.53 -37.54
CA LEU A 199 -12.15 -26.51 -36.50
C LEU A 199 -11.90 -25.10 -35.98
N VAL A 200 -11.81 -24.08 -36.85
CA VAL A 200 -11.68 -22.67 -36.47
C VAL A 200 -12.87 -22.20 -35.65
N LEU A 201 -14.11 -22.59 -36.04
CA LEU A 201 -15.31 -22.24 -35.28
C LEU A 201 -15.29 -22.85 -33.87
N ILE A 202 -14.92 -24.15 -33.76
CA ILE A 202 -14.76 -24.81 -32.45
C ILE A 202 -13.69 -24.14 -31.61
N GLN A 203 -12.52 -23.85 -32.19
CA GLN A 203 -11.43 -23.16 -31.54
C GLN A 203 -11.85 -21.78 -31.01
N THR A 204 -12.59 -21.02 -31.82
CA THR A 204 -13.14 -19.70 -31.44
C THR A 204 -14.12 -19.85 -30.29
N ALA A 205 -15.01 -20.82 -30.31
CA ALA A 205 -15.96 -21.09 -29.24
C ALA A 205 -15.25 -21.45 -27.91
N ILE A 206 -14.23 -22.32 -27.97
CA ILE A 206 -13.43 -22.70 -26.80
C ILE A 206 -12.68 -21.47 -26.26
N SER A 207 -12.09 -20.63 -27.13
CA SER A 207 -11.39 -19.42 -26.75
C SER A 207 -12.33 -18.40 -26.08
N ALA A 208 -13.53 -18.21 -26.63
CA ALA A 208 -14.56 -17.33 -26.07
C ALA A 208 -15.03 -17.82 -24.68
N LEU A 209 -15.30 -19.13 -24.55
CA LEU A 209 -15.69 -19.74 -23.28
C LEU A 209 -14.58 -19.61 -22.22
N ARG A 210 -13.33 -19.86 -22.62
CA ARG A 210 -12.15 -19.67 -21.75
C ARG A 210 -12.02 -18.21 -21.32
N GLY A 211 -12.15 -17.26 -22.25
CA GLY A 211 -12.10 -15.83 -21.96
C GLY A 211 -13.20 -15.40 -20.99
N TRP A 212 -14.41 -15.90 -21.18
CA TRP A 212 -15.53 -15.60 -20.28
C TRP A 212 -15.31 -16.16 -18.86
N LEU A 213 -14.86 -17.42 -18.76
CA LEU A 213 -14.53 -18.02 -17.46
C LEU A 213 -13.40 -17.28 -16.74
N LEU A 214 -12.36 -16.87 -17.48
CA LEU A 214 -11.25 -16.10 -16.95
C LEU A 214 -11.73 -14.74 -16.42
N LEU A 215 -12.55 -14.04 -17.20
CA LEU A 215 -13.14 -12.77 -16.80
C LEU A 215 -13.94 -12.89 -15.50
N HIS A 216 -14.80 -13.91 -15.42
CA HIS A 216 -15.62 -14.15 -14.23
C HIS A 216 -14.78 -14.52 -13.00
N LEU A 217 -13.77 -15.38 -13.17
CA LEU A 217 -12.84 -15.74 -12.10
C LEU A 217 -12.06 -14.52 -11.61
N THR A 218 -11.53 -13.74 -12.54
CA THR A 218 -10.77 -12.52 -12.23
C THR A 218 -11.62 -11.53 -11.43
N SER A 219 -12.86 -11.28 -11.88
CA SER A 219 -13.76 -10.34 -11.20
C SER A 219 -14.15 -10.81 -9.80
N THR A 220 -14.40 -12.10 -9.62
CA THR A 220 -14.75 -12.68 -8.33
C THR A 220 -13.57 -12.63 -7.34
N LEU A 221 -12.38 -13.00 -7.80
CA LEU A 221 -11.16 -12.90 -6.99
C LEU A 221 -10.85 -11.46 -6.60
N SER A 222 -11.02 -10.53 -7.55
CA SER A 222 -10.91 -9.11 -7.33
C SER A 222 -11.75 -8.63 -6.16
N LEU A 223 -13.04 -8.90 -6.25
CA LEU A 223 -13.98 -8.51 -5.20
C LEU A 223 -13.59 -9.09 -3.84
N GLN A 224 -13.27 -10.39 -3.79
CA GLN A 224 -12.90 -11.06 -2.53
C GLN A 224 -11.64 -10.45 -1.91
N VAL A 225 -10.58 -10.29 -2.69
CA VAL A 225 -9.28 -9.80 -2.19
C VAL A 225 -9.36 -8.34 -1.76
N LEU A 226 -9.99 -7.48 -2.57
CA LEU A 226 -10.17 -6.07 -2.20
C LEU A 226 -11.03 -5.92 -0.95
N THR A 227 -12.12 -6.69 -0.84
CA THR A 227 -12.98 -6.67 0.35
C THR A 227 -12.23 -7.14 1.59
N GLN A 228 -11.43 -8.22 1.48
CA GLN A 228 -10.62 -8.71 2.59
C GLN A 228 -9.57 -7.69 3.04
N LEU A 229 -8.85 -7.08 2.09
CA LEU A 229 -7.84 -6.07 2.40
C LEU A 229 -8.46 -4.83 3.04
N PHE A 230 -9.59 -4.35 2.52
CA PHE A 230 -10.31 -3.22 3.10
C PHE A 230 -10.87 -3.54 4.48
N SER A 231 -11.46 -4.73 4.66
CA SER A 231 -11.92 -5.21 5.97
C SER A 231 -10.77 -5.33 6.97
N HIS A 232 -9.59 -5.79 6.52
CA HIS A 232 -8.39 -5.83 7.36
C HIS A 232 -7.92 -4.41 7.73
N LEU A 233 -7.87 -3.50 6.76
CA LEU A 233 -7.51 -2.09 7.00
C LEU A 233 -8.38 -1.45 8.08
N LEU A 234 -9.71 -1.66 8.03
CA LEU A 234 -10.64 -1.12 9.03
C LEU A 234 -10.45 -1.71 10.45
N ARG A 235 -9.76 -2.85 10.56
CA ARG A 235 -9.45 -3.49 11.85
C ARG A 235 -8.07 -3.13 12.39
N LEU A 236 -7.30 -2.31 11.69
CA LEU A 236 -6.00 -1.86 12.17
C LEU A 236 -6.16 -0.82 13.28
N PRO A 237 -5.21 -0.75 14.22
CA PRO A 237 -5.27 0.20 15.33
C PRO A 237 -5.14 1.63 14.83
N LEU A 238 -5.72 2.59 15.57
CA LEU A 238 -5.67 4.02 15.23
C LEU A 238 -4.23 4.53 15.01
N ALA A 239 -3.27 4.05 15.81
CA ALA A 239 -1.86 4.39 15.69
C ALA A 239 -1.24 4.08 14.31
N PHE A 240 -1.81 3.12 13.58
CA PHE A 240 -1.39 2.81 12.20
C PHE A 240 -1.72 3.97 11.24
N PHE A 241 -2.90 4.57 11.40
CA PHE A 241 -3.37 5.68 10.56
C PHE A 241 -2.73 7.01 10.93
N GLU A 242 -2.52 7.28 12.22
CA GLU A 242 -1.89 8.52 12.69
C GLU A 242 -0.43 8.67 12.23
N LYS A 243 0.24 7.55 11.91
CA LYS A 243 1.63 7.53 11.44
C LYS A 243 1.78 7.58 9.92
N ARG A 244 0.69 7.66 9.13
CA ARG A 244 0.73 7.53 7.67
C ARG A 244 -0.08 8.60 6.96
N HIS A 245 0.43 9.03 5.81
CA HIS A 245 -0.31 9.93 4.94
C HIS A 245 -1.37 9.17 4.14
N VAL A 246 -2.55 9.77 3.98
CA VAL A 246 -3.65 9.15 3.21
C VAL A 246 -3.25 8.86 1.76
N GLY A 247 -2.43 9.72 1.15
CA GLY A 247 -1.92 9.51 -0.21
C GLY A 247 -1.05 8.26 -0.34
N ASP A 248 -0.24 7.93 0.68
CA ASP A 248 0.55 6.70 0.70
C ASP A 248 -0.35 5.46 0.80
N LEU A 249 -1.35 5.48 1.67
CA LEU A 249 -2.34 4.39 1.77
C LEU A 249 -3.08 4.16 0.44
N LEU A 250 -3.53 5.23 -0.23
CA LEU A 250 -4.17 5.13 -1.55
C LEU A 250 -3.23 4.51 -2.60
N SER A 251 -1.95 4.90 -2.61
CA SER A 251 -0.94 4.34 -3.50
C SER A 251 -0.69 2.84 -3.26
N ARG A 252 -0.79 2.37 -2.01
CA ARG A 252 -0.69 0.94 -1.65
C ARG A 252 -1.91 0.15 -2.13
N PHE A 253 -3.11 0.73 -2.04
CA PHE A 253 -4.31 0.14 -2.64
C PHE A 253 -4.23 0.06 -4.17
N ALA A 254 -3.70 1.08 -4.84
CA ALA A 254 -3.45 1.03 -6.28
C ALA A 254 -2.45 -0.08 -6.69
N SER A 255 -1.46 -0.38 -5.82
CA SER A 255 -0.56 -1.53 -6.02
C SER A 255 -1.28 -2.87 -5.98
N MET A 256 -2.41 -2.96 -5.26
CA MET A 256 -3.24 -4.17 -5.22
C MET A 256 -3.91 -4.46 -6.57
N ASP A 257 -4.32 -3.44 -7.31
CA ASP A 257 -4.87 -3.60 -8.66
C ASP A 257 -3.83 -4.21 -9.62
N ALA A 258 -2.57 -3.79 -9.52
CA ALA A 258 -1.48 -4.36 -10.32
C ALA A 258 -1.23 -5.83 -9.98
N ILE A 259 -1.17 -6.17 -8.68
CA ILE A 259 -1.03 -7.55 -8.20
C ILE A 259 -2.16 -8.41 -8.75
N GLN A 260 -3.38 -7.94 -8.62
CA GLN A 260 -4.56 -8.67 -9.01
C GLN A 260 -4.61 -8.96 -10.52
N ARG A 261 -4.37 -7.95 -11.38
CA ARG A 261 -4.35 -8.12 -12.84
C ARG A 261 -3.33 -9.17 -13.25
N THR A 262 -2.14 -9.14 -12.67
CA THR A 262 -1.08 -10.10 -13.01
C THR A 262 -1.37 -11.49 -12.46
N LEU A 263 -1.87 -11.62 -11.22
CA LEU A 263 -2.18 -12.95 -10.65
C LEU A 263 -3.31 -13.67 -11.37
N THR A 264 -4.36 -12.94 -11.74
CA THR A 264 -5.56 -13.58 -12.34
C THR A 264 -5.44 -13.77 -13.84
N GLY A 265 -4.79 -12.85 -14.55
CA GLY A 265 -4.55 -12.97 -15.99
C GLY A 265 -3.30 -13.80 -16.31
N SER A 266 -2.15 -13.32 -15.82
CA SER A 266 -0.86 -13.83 -16.27
C SER A 266 -0.49 -15.22 -15.72
N SER A 267 -0.94 -15.60 -14.51
CA SER A 267 -0.57 -16.92 -13.93
C SER A 267 -1.15 -18.10 -14.68
N LEU A 268 -2.40 -17.98 -15.13
CA LEU A 268 -3.05 -19.01 -15.94
C LEU A 268 -2.48 -19.09 -17.35
N GLU A 269 -2.20 -17.92 -17.93
CA GLU A 269 -1.56 -17.85 -19.26
C GLU A 269 -0.18 -18.53 -19.26
N VAL A 270 0.63 -18.33 -18.19
CA VAL A 270 1.95 -18.97 -18.06
C VAL A 270 1.88 -20.50 -18.10
N LEU A 271 0.92 -21.10 -17.40
CA LEU A 271 0.75 -22.56 -17.40
C LEU A 271 0.37 -23.07 -18.80
N ILE A 272 -0.55 -22.37 -19.45
CA ILE A 272 -1.05 -22.72 -20.78
C ILE A 272 0.06 -22.52 -21.82
N ASP A 273 0.71 -21.36 -21.83
CA ASP A 273 1.79 -21.06 -22.76
C ASP A 273 2.99 -22.00 -22.58
N GLY A 274 3.25 -22.48 -21.34
CA GLY A 274 4.26 -23.49 -21.06
C GLY A 274 3.97 -24.83 -21.70
N VAL A 275 2.74 -25.35 -21.57
CA VAL A 275 2.31 -26.59 -22.21
C VAL A 275 2.33 -26.45 -23.73
N LEU A 276 1.80 -25.33 -24.26
CA LEU A 276 1.80 -25.00 -25.70
C LEU A 276 3.22 -24.95 -26.26
N ALA A 277 4.15 -24.28 -25.58
CA ALA A 277 5.53 -24.19 -26.03
C ALA A 277 6.21 -25.57 -26.08
N ILE A 278 6.00 -26.42 -25.09
CA ILE A 278 6.59 -27.76 -25.05
C ILE A 278 6.03 -28.63 -26.16
N SER A 279 4.71 -28.64 -26.39
CA SER A 279 4.09 -29.44 -27.44
C SER A 279 4.46 -28.97 -28.84
N MET A 280 4.50 -27.64 -29.09
CA MET A 280 4.95 -27.09 -30.37
C MET A 280 6.42 -27.43 -30.63
N PHE A 281 7.29 -27.35 -29.60
CA PHE A 281 8.69 -27.76 -29.74
C PHE A 281 8.84 -29.24 -30.05
N ALA A 282 8.05 -30.11 -29.41
CA ALA A 282 8.06 -31.53 -29.67
C ALA A 282 7.66 -31.85 -31.12
N VAL A 283 6.60 -31.20 -31.64
CA VAL A 283 6.20 -31.33 -33.04
C VAL A 283 7.31 -30.81 -33.98
N MET A 284 7.88 -29.64 -33.71
CA MET A 284 9.00 -29.13 -34.52
C MET A 284 10.20 -30.09 -34.53
N ALA A 285 10.51 -30.75 -33.41
CA ALA A 285 11.60 -31.73 -33.33
C ALA A 285 11.30 -33.00 -34.14
N ILE A 286 10.02 -33.41 -34.28
CA ILE A 286 9.60 -34.50 -35.16
C ILE A 286 9.85 -34.15 -36.62
N TYR A 287 9.60 -32.90 -37.02
CA TYR A 287 9.88 -32.42 -38.38
C TYR A 287 11.39 -32.33 -38.65
N SER A 288 12.13 -31.64 -37.79
CA SER A 288 13.60 -31.52 -37.94
C SER A 288 14.24 -31.12 -36.60
N VAL A 289 15.01 -32.03 -36.01
CA VAL A 289 15.77 -31.75 -34.79
C VAL A 289 16.77 -30.63 -34.97
N LYS A 290 17.43 -30.54 -36.14
CA LYS A 290 18.42 -29.51 -36.45
C LYS A 290 17.80 -28.10 -36.39
N LEU A 291 16.67 -27.93 -37.10
CA LEU A 291 15.98 -26.64 -37.14
C LEU A 291 15.36 -26.29 -35.78
N ALA A 292 14.80 -27.25 -35.05
CA ALA A 292 14.25 -27.05 -33.73
C ALA A 292 15.32 -26.59 -32.71
N LEU A 293 16.53 -27.17 -32.77
CA LEU A 293 17.65 -26.75 -31.92
C LEU A 293 18.13 -25.32 -32.22
N VAL A 294 18.11 -24.89 -33.48
CA VAL A 294 18.43 -23.49 -33.86
C VAL A 294 17.42 -22.54 -33.23
N VAL A 295 16.12 -22.85 -33.34
CA VAL A 295 15.05 -22.03 -32.71
C VAL A 295 15.22 -21.98 -31.20
N LEU A 296 15.51 -23.12 -30.55
CA LEU A 296 15.75 -23.18 -29.12
C LEU A 296 16.98 -22.37 -28.70
N ALA A 297 18.06 -22.41 -29.45
CA ALA A 297 19.27 -21.62 -29.15
C ALA A 297 18.98 -20.11 -29.19
N VAL A 298 18.24 -19.64 -30.18
CA VAL A 298 17.82 -18.23 -30.27
C VAL A 298 16.88 -17.85 -29.13
N ALA A 299 15.95 -18.73 -28.76
CA ALA A 299 15.06 -18.53 -27.63
C ALA A 299 15.83 -18.43 -26.29
N LEU A 300 16.90 -19.21 -26.11
CA LEU A 300 17.78 -19.09 -24.95
C LEU A 300 18.54 -17.76 -24.95
N ILE A 301 18.99 -17.28 -26.10
CA ILE A 301 19.62 -15.93 -26.21
C ILE A 301 18.61 -14.85 -25.80
N TYR A 302 17.35 -14.96 -26.23
CA TYR A 302 16.29 -14.06 -25.80
C TYR A 302 16.07 -14.10 -24.29
N ALA A 303 16.02 -15.29 -23.68
CA ALA A 303 15.88 -15.44 -22.24
C ALA A 303 17.05 -14.80 -21.46
N LEU A 304 18.28 -14.98 -21.95
CA LEU A 304 19.49 -14.35 -21.38
C LEU A 304 19.43 -12.82 -21.48
N LEU A 305 19.03 -12.28 -22.64
CA LEU A 305 18.84 -10.84 -22.82
C LEU A 305 17.83 -10.28 -21.83
N ARG A 306 16.71 -10.96 -21.66
CA ARG A 306 15.64 -10.57 -20.73
C ARG A 306 16.10 -10.62 -19.27
N TRP A 307 16.85 -11.64 -18.92
CA TRP A 307 17.43 -11.78 -17.58
C TRP A 307 18.47 -10.67 -17.30
N ALA A 308 19.34 -10.33 -18.26
CA ALA A 308 20.33 -9.27 -18.12
C ALA A 308 19.67 -7.89 -17.89
N LEU A 309 18.56 -7.62 -18.57
CA LEU A 309 17.82 -6.35 -18.44
C LEU A 309 16.86 -6.33 -17.23
N PHE A 310 16.71 -7.42 -16.51
CA PHE A 310 15.76 -7.50 -15.40
C PHE A 310 16.07 -6.53 -14.25
N ARG A 311 17.34 -6.48 -13.80
CA ARG A 311 17.75 -5.60 -12.69
C ARG A 311 17.52 -4.12 -12.99
N PRO A 312 18.04 -3.54 -14.10
CA PRO A 312 17.78 -2.13 -14.44
C PRO A 312 16.29 -1.83 -14.63
N MET A 313 15.51 -2.79 -15.16
CA MET A 313 14.06 -2.63 -15.29
C MET A 313 13.37 -2.57 -13.94
N ARG A 314 13.72 -3.45 -13.00
CA ARG A 314 13.19 -3.46 -11.64
C ARG A 314 13.46 -2.14 -10.91
N GLU A 315 14.69 -1.61 -11.04
CA GLU A 315 15.08 -0.34 -10.45
C GLU A 315 14.27 0.82 -11.03
N ALA A 316 14.14 0.89 -12.35
CA ALA A 316 13.38 1.94 -13.03
C ALA A 316 11.89 1.92 -12.69
N VAL A 317 11.27 0.73 -12.60
CA VAL A 317 9.87 0.58 -12.17
C VAL A 317 9.69 0.98 -10.70
N ASN A 318 10.64 0.63 -9.83
CA ASN A 318 10.59 1.03 -8.43
C ASN A 318 10.69 2.56 -8.26
N GLU A 319 11.61 3.23 -8.99
CA GLU A 319 11.70 4.69 -9.02
C GLU A 319 10.36 5.32 -9.48
N GLN A 320 9.79 4.80 -10.56
CA GLN A 320 8.51 5.29 -11.09
C GLN A 320 7.39 5.20 -10.04
N LEU A 321 7.29 4.09 -9.31
CA LEU A 321 6.28 3.89 -8.27
C LEU A 321 6.45 4.89 -7.11
N ILE A 322 7.68 5.19 -6.72
CA ILE A 322 7.98 6.14 -5.65
C ILE A 322 7.61 7.56 -6.06
N PHE A 323 8.06 8.01 -7.23
CA PHE A 323 7.75 9.36 -7.71
C PHE A 323 6.26 9.56 -7.98
N ALA A 324 5.58 8.55 -8.52
CA ALA A 324 4.12 8.59 -8.68
C ALA A 324 3.38 8.75 -7.34
N ALA A 325 3.83 8.06 -6.28
CA ALA A 325 3.26 8.21 -4.95
C ALA A 325 3.49 9.63 -4.37
N GLN A 326 4.69 10.19 -4.55
CA GLN A 326 5.01 11.56 -4.12
C GLN A 326 4.18 12.61 -4.85
N GLN A 327 4.05 12.47 -6.17
CA GLN A 327 3.19 13.32 -7.00
C GLN A 327 1.73 13.29 -6.53
N GLN A 328 1.20 12.10 -6.24
CA GLN A 328 -0.17 11.93 -5.76
C GLN A 328 -0.37 12.55 -4.38
N THR A 329 0.58 12.39 -3.48
CA THR A 329 0.54 13.02 -2.15
C THR A 329 0.49 14.53 -2.27
N HIS A 330 1.38 15.12 -3.09
CA HIS A 330 1.42 16.57 -3.33
C HIS A 330 0.11 17.11 -3.93
N PHE A 331 -0.52 16.35 -4.83
CA PHE A 331 -1.83 16.69 -5.40
C PHE A 331 -2.93 16.73 -4.32
N ILE A 332 -3.03 15.68 -3.49
CA ILE A 332 -4.01 15.60 -2.41
C ILE A 332 -3.83 16.72 -1.39
N GLU A 333 -2.58 17.01 -0.99
CA GLU A 333 -2.26 18.12 -0.09
C GLU A 333 -2.69 19.46 -0.67
N SER A 334 -2.44 19.69 -1.97
CA SER A 334 -2.83 20.92 -2.64
C SER A 334 -4.34 21.11 -2.67
N LEU A 335 -5.11 20.04 -2.91
CA LEU A 335 -6.57 20.09 -2.87
C LEU A 335 -7.10 20.34 -1.45
N ARG A 336 -6.53 19.70 -0.44
CA ARG A 336 -6.91 19.93 0.96
C ARG A 336 -6.58 21.34 1.43
N GLY A 337 -5.46 21.88 0.97
CA GLY A 337 -4.99 23.23 1.32
C GLY A 337 -5.45 24.33 0.36
N ILE A 338 -6.42 24.09 -0.52
CA ILE A 338 -6.77 25.01 -1.61
C ILE A 338 -7.16 26.41 -1.10
N GLN A 339 -7.87 26.49 0.03
CA GLN A 339 -8.23 27.75 0.64
C GLN A 339 -7.00 28.59 1.04
N ALA A 340 -6.02 27.97 1.68
CA ALA A 340 -4.78 28.63 2.06
C ALA A 340 -3.98 29.05 0.83
N ILE A 341 -3.89 28.19 -0.19
CA ILE A 341 -3.23 28.49 -1.46
C ILE A 341 -3.85 29.75 -2.09
N LYS A 342 -5.19 29.83 -2.13
CA LYS A 342 -5.93 30.99 -2.68
C LYS A 342 -5.72 32.25 -1.86
N LEU A 343 -5.82 32.16 -0.53
CA LEU A 343 -5.66 33.31 0.36
C LEU A 343 -4.25 33.92 0.29
N HIS A 344 -3.23 33.11 0.10
CA HIS A 344 -1.83 33.53 0.08
C HIS A 344 -1.25 33.65 -1.34
N MET A 345 -2.09 33.57 -2.39
CA MET A 345 -1.67 33.64 -3.80
C MET A 345 -0.51 32.67 -4.11
N GLY A 346 -0.57 31.47 -3.51
CA GLY A 346 0.49 30.46 -3.57
C GLY A 346 0.37 29.51 -4.79
N GLU A 347 -0.52 29.81 -5.77
CA GLU A 347 -0.79 28.92 -6.90
C GLU A 347 0.46 28.65 -7.75
N ALA A 348 1.25 29.67 -8.01
CA ALA A 348 2.44 29.56 -8.87
C ALA A 348 3.52 28.66 -8.22
N ASP A 349 3.79 28.83 -6.91
CA ASP A 349 4.74 27.98 -6.18
C ASP A 349 4.24 26.53 -6.11
N ARG A 350 2.97 26.32 -5.78
CA ARG A 350 2.37 24.97 -5.74
C ARG A 350 2.35 24.28 -7.10
N LEU A 351 2.03 25.03 -8.17
CA LEU A 351 2.09 24.53 -9.53
C LEU A 351 3.52 24.11 -9.91
N SER A 352 4.50 24.97 -9.62
CA SER A 352 5.92 24.70 -9.89
C SER A 352 6.40 23.41 -9.19
N ARG A 353 6.09 23.27 -7.90
CA ARG A 353 6.45 22.05 -7.12
C ARG A 353 5.77 20.80 -7.67
N TRP A 354 4.49 20.90 -8.02
CA TRP A 354 3.77 19.79 -8.62
C TRP A 354 4.31 19.43 -10.01
N GLN A 355 4.64 20.43 -10.83
CA GLN A 355 5.29 20.22 -12.13
C GLN A 355 6.63 19.49 -11.99
N ASN A 356 7.45 19.85 -11.00
CA ASN A 356 8.70 19.15 -10.73
C ASN A 356 8.46 17.67 -10.38
N ALA A 357 7.47 17.37 -9.51
CA ALA A 357 7.12 16.01 -9.18
C ALA A 357 6.56 15.22 -10.39
N VAL A 358 5.83 15.87 -11.29
CA VAL A 358 5.38 15.29 -12.57
C VAL A 358 6.57 14.99 -13.46
N VAL A 359 7.52 15.92 -13.60
CA VAL A 359 8.74 15.73 -14.41
C VAL A 359 9.55 14.54 -13.90
N ASP A 360 9.74 14.40 -12.59
CA ASP A 360 10.43 13.26 -12.00
C ASP A 360 9.71 11.94 -12.32
N THR A 361 8.38 11.91 -12.19
CA THR A 361 7.55 10.74 -12.54
C THR A 361 7.66 10.40 -14.03
N VAL A 362 7.59 11.39 -14.91
CA VAL A 362 7.69 11.23 -16.37
C VAL A 362 9.09 10.72 -16.74
N ASN A 363 10.14 11.30 -16.17
CA ASN A 363 11.53 10.87 -16.45
C ASN A 363 11.77 9.42 -16.01
N ALA A 364 11.25 9.01 -14.84
CA ALA A 364 11.31 7.62 -14.40
C ALA A 364 10.52 6.68 -15.33
N SER A 365 9.34 7.12 -15.77
CA SER A 365 8.52 6.39 -16.75
C SER A 365 9.23 6.23 -18.10
N ILE A 366 9.84 7.31 -18.62
CA ILE A 366 10.64 7.27 -19.86
C ILE A 366 11.80 6.27 -19.72
N ARG A 367 12.50 6.26 -18.57
CA ARG A 367 13.59 5.32 -18.31
C ARG A 367 13.10 3.86 -18.34
N ALA A 368 11.99 3.55 -17.68
CA ALA A 368 11.39 2.21 -17.68
C ALA A 368 10.91 1.82 -19.09
N GLN A 369 10.27 2.73 -19.80
CA GLN A 369 9.78 2.49 -21.17
C GLN A 369 10.91 2.38 -22.20
N SER A 370 12.00 3.14 -22.06
CA SER A 370 13.15 3.03 -22.95
C SER A 370 13.86 1.68 -22.81
N LEU A 371 13.98 1.14 -21.59
CA LEU A 371 14.45 -0.23 -21.37
C LEU A 371 13.52 -1.26 -22.04
N THR A 372 12.21 -1.05 -21.93
CA THR A 372 11.20 -1.89 -22.59
C THR A 372 11.34 -1.80 -24.11
N LEU A 373 11.52 -0.62 -24.68
CA LEU A 373 11.74 -0.42 -26.11
C LEU A 373 13.03 -1.10 -26.57
N THR A 374 14.11 -0.96 -25.79
CA THR A 374 15.40 -1.58 -26.11
C THR A 374 15.29 -3.09 -26.25
N TYR A 375 14.69 -3.77 -25.26
CA TYR A 375 14.56 -5.22 -25.38
C TYR A 375 13.59 -5.65 -26.47
N LYS A 376 12.49 -4.93 -26.71
CA LYS A 376 11.56 -5.23 -27.83
C LYS A 376 12.24 -5.10 -29.18
N THR A 377 13.03 -4.03 -29.37
CA THR A 377 13.79 -3.83 -30.61
C THR A 377 14.85 -4.92 -30.80
N ALA A 378 15.60 -5.25 -29.74
CA ALA A 378 16.57 -6.34 -29.79
C ALA A 378 15.91 -7.69 -30.10
N SER A 379 14.76 -7.97 -29.50
CA SER A 379 13.97 -9.19 -29.78
C SER A 379 13.48 -9.25 -31.21
N PHE A 380 13.02 -8.12 -31.77
CA PHE A 380 12.56 -8.05 -33.15
C PHE A 380 13.72 -8.36 -34.14
N VAL A 381 14.92 -7.80 -33.90
CA VAL A 381 16.11 -8.11 -34.69
C VAL A 381 16.49 -9.58 -34.53
N LEU A 382 16.52 -10.10 -33.30
CA LEU A 382 16.93 -11.47 -33.02
C LEU A 382 16.02 -12.49 -33.72
N PHE A 383 14.72 -12.36 -33.57
CA PHE A 383 13.74 -13.28 -34.22
C PHE A 383 13.60 -13.02 -35.71
N GLY A 384 13.86 -11.80 -36.18
CA GLY A 384 13.96 -11.47 -37.62
C GLY A 384 15.11 -12.18 -38.31
N LEU A 385 16.32 -12.13 -37.73
CA LEU A 385 17.47 -12.86 -38.23
C LEU A 385 17.30 -14.36 -38.16
N GLU A 386 16.69 -14.85 -37.08
CA GLU A 386 16.34 -16.27 -36.93
C GLU A 386 15.38 -16.72 -38.04
N ASN A 387 14.37 -15.92 -38.39
CA ASN A 387 13.46 -16.20 -39.49
C ASN A 387 14.22 -16.42 -40.82
N VAL A 388 15.14 -15.53 -41.13
CA VAL A 388 15.97 -15.64 -42.35
C VAL A 388 16.81 -16.93 -42.31
N LEU A 389 17.42 -17.22 -41.16
CA LEU A 389 18.23 -18.41 -40.96
C LEU A 389 17.44 -19.70 -41.14
N ILE A 390 16.22 -19.79 -40.54
CA ILE A 390 15.35 -20.97 -40.66
C ILE A 390 14.85 -21.17 -42.07
N VAL A 391 14.49 -20.10 -42.81
CA VAL A 391 14.11 -20.19 -44.22
C VAL A 391 15.29 -20.66 -45.03
N TRP A 392 16.51 -20.11 -44.83
CA TRP A 392 17.69 -20.54 -45.53
C TRP A 392 18.07 -22.01 -45.29
N LEU A 393 18.13 -22.44 -44.02
CA LEU A 393 18.44 -23.83 -43.69
C LEU A 393 17.36 -24.79 -44.16
N GLY A 394 16.07 -24.44 -43.97
CA GLY A 394 14.95 -25.26 -44.42
C GLY A 394 14.88 -25.39 -45.94
N ALA A 395 15.13 -24.32 -46.69
CA ALA A 395 15.22 -24.39 -48.15
C ALA A 395 16.34 -25.35 -48.62
N ARG A 396 17.49 -25.37 -47.93
CA ARG A 396 18.56 -26.34 -48.21
C ARG A 396 18.13 -27.79 -47.97
N GLU A 397 17.38 -28.06 -46.88
CA GLU A 397 16.83 -29.42 -46.62
C GLU A 397 15.80 -29.79 -47.68
N VAL A 398 14.98 -28.87 -48.18
CA VAL A 398 14.04 -29.11 -49.30
C VAL A 398 14.81 -29.42 -50.60
N ILE A 399 15.83 -28.67 -50.96
CA ILE A 399 16.66 -28.88 -52.16
C ILE A 399 17.37 -30.25 -52.08
N SER A 400 17.79 -30.68 -50.90
CA SER A 400 18.44 -31.97 -50.70
C SER A 400 17.45 -33.17 -50.71
N GLY A 401 16.12 -32.93 -50.79
CA GLY A 401 15.09 -33.95 -50.83
C GLY A 401 14.69 -34.53 -49.45
N GLY A 402 15.24 -33.97 -48.34
CA GLY A 402 14.91 -34.42 -47.00
C GLY A 402 13.65 -33.77 -46.41
N PHE A 403 13.09 -32.75 -47.05
CA PHE A 403 11.94 -31.96 -46.61
C PHE A 403 11.02 -31.64 -47.80
N SER A 404 9.68 -31.69 -47.60
CA SER A 404 8.76 -31.14 -48.60
C SER A 404 8.60 -29.62 -48.43
N VAL A 405 8.07 -28.94 -49.42
CA VAL A 405 7.73 -27.52 -49.32
C VAL A 405 6.64 -27.32 -48.29
N GLY A 406 5.61 -28.18 -48.20
CA GLY A 406 4.57 -28.12 -47.21
C GLY A 406 5.08 -28.38 -45.79
N MET A 407 6.03 -29.31 -45.62
CA MET A 407 6.72 -29.49 -44.34
C MET A 407 7.45 -28.26 -43.86
N LEU A 408 8.13 -27.54 -44.76
CA LEU A 408 8.82 -26.30 -44.42
C LEU A 408 7.86 -25.20 -43.97
N LEU A 409 6.74 -25.06 -44.68
CA LEU A 409 5.69 -24.09 -44.31
C LEU A 409 5.01 -24.42 -42.99
N ALA A 410 4.72 -25.71 -42.75
CA ALA A 410 4.16 -26.19 -41.47
C ALA A 410 5.14 -25.96 -40.32
N PHE A 411 6.42 -26.30 -40.50
CA PHE A 411 7.47 -26.04 -39.52
C PHE A 411 7.55 -24.55 -39.17
N PHE A 412 7.49 -23.67 -40.17
CA PHE A 412 7.51 -22.23 -39.98
C PHE A 412 6.30 -21.74 -39.18
N ALA A 413 5.11 -22.27 -39.45
CA ALA A 413 3.90 -21.94 -38.70
C ALA A 413 3.99 -22.41 -37.23
N TYR A 414 4.45 -23.67 -36.97
CA TYR A 414 4.68 -24.17 -35.60
C TYR A 414 5.72 -23.30 -34.85
N LYS A 415 6.79 -22.94 -35.54
CA LYS A 415 7.84 -22.06 -34.99
C LYS A 415 7.30 -20.70 -34.56
N LEU A 416 6.47 -20.05 -35.39
CA LEU A 416 5.87 -18.75 -35.03
C LEU A 416 5.04 -18.84 -33.75
N VAL A 417 4.23 -19.91 -33.61
CA VAL A 417 3.46 -20.15 -32.41
C VAL A 417 4.38 -20.43 -31.21
N PHE A 418 5.38 -21.30 -31.37
CA PHE A 418 6.37 -21.60 -30.31
C PHE A 418 7.07 -20.35 -29.79
N VAL A 419 7.64 -19.54 -30.69
CA VAL A 419 8.35 -18.30 -30.33
C VAL A 419 7.43 -17.32 -29.61
N SER A 420 6.20 -17.16 -30.09
CA SER A 420 5.20 -16.31 -29.43
C SER A 420 4.90 -16.79 -28.01
N ARG A 421 4.63 -18.08 -27.82
CA ARG A 421 4.30 -18.66 -26.49
C ARG A 421 5.48 -18.61 -25.54
N LEU A 422 6.67 -18.94 -26.02
CA LEU A 422 7.87 -18.90 -25.19
C LEU A 422 8.25 -17.47 -24.80
N SER A 423 8.12 -16.51 -25.72
CA SER A 423 8.36 -15.10 -25.44
C SER A 423 7.36 -14.58 -24.38
N ASN A 424 6.07 -14.91 -24.52
CA ASN A 424 5.06 -14.58 -23.52
C ASN A 424 5.39 -15.18 -22.15
N LEU A 425 5.81 -16.46 -22.10
CA LEU A 425 6.20 -17.13 -20.85
C LEU A 425 7.35 -16.39 -20.15
N ILE A 426 8.40 -16.02 -20.90
CA ILE A 426 9.56 -15.30 -20.36
C ILE A 426 9.16 -13.90 -19.88
N ASP A 427 8.35 -13.19 -20.64
CA ASP A 427 7.86 -11.85 -20.28
C ASP A 427 6.97 -11.90 -19.04
N LYS A 428 6.05 -12.85 -18.96
CA LYS A 428 5.18 -13.06 -17.79
C LYS A 428 5.98 -13.45 -16.55
N PHE A 429 7.00 -14.29 -16.68
CA PHE A 429 7.90 -14.59 -15.56
C PHE A 429 8.60 -13.35 -15.02
N THR A 430 9.01 -12.44 -15.91
CA THR A 430 9.60 -11.16 -15.53
C THR A 430 8.55 -10.26 -14.83
N GLU A 431 7.33 -10.21 -15.34
CA GLU A 431 6.21 -9.48 -14.74
C GLU A 431 5.90 -10.01 -13.32
N PHE A 432 5.89 -11.33 -13.12
CA PHE A 432 5.75 -11.95 -11.79
C PHE A 432 6.84 -11.53 -10.82
N LYS A 433 8.08 -11.45 -11.28
CA LYS A 433 9.19 -10.98 -10.44
C LYS A 433 9.07 -9.48 -10.09
N LEU A 434 8.46 -8.69 -10.94
CA LEU A 434 8.18 -7.27 -10.65
C LEU A 434 7.02 -7.11 -9.67
N LEU A 435 6.12 -8.10 -9.56
CA LEU A 435 5.07 -8.10 -8.52
C LEU A 435 5.62 -8.06 -7.09
N ASP A 436 6.85 -8.55 -6.87
CA ASP A 436 7.47 -8.46 -5.56
C ASP A 436 7.52 -7.00 -5.06
N LEU A 437 7.69 -6.01 -5.97
CA LEU A 437 7.67 -4.57 -5.64
C LEU A 437 6.29 -4.11 -5.16
N HIS A 438 5.23 -4.56 -5.82
CA HIS A 438 3.86 -4.24 -5.43
C HIS A 438 3.47 -5.00 -4.15
N ALA A 439 3.93 -6.24 -4.01
CA ALA A 439 3.72 -7.06 -2.83
C ALA A 439 4.36 -6.46 -1.59
N GLU A 440 5.59 -5.97 -1.69
CA GLU A 440 6.28 -5.23 -0.63
C GLU A 440 5.46 -4.02 -0.16
N ARG A 441 4.80 -3.30 -1.04
CA ARG A 441 3.96 -2.14 -0.69
C ARG A 441 2.67 -2.53 0.03
N VAL A 442 2.01 -3.59 -0.45
CA VAL A 442 0.77 -4.10 0.16
C VAL A 442 1.05 -4.80 1.49
N ALA A 443 2.20 -5.46 1.63
CA ALA A 443 2.62 -6.17 2.83
C ALA A 443 2.58 -5.30 4.09
N ASP A 444 2.89 -4.01 3.98
CA ASP A 444 2.84 -3.07 5.10
C ASP A 444 1.41 -2.90 5.68
N VAL A 445 0.39 -3.06 4.85
CA VAL A 445 -1.00 -3.08 5.30
C VAL A 445 -1.43 -4.50 5.70
N ALA A 446 -1.11 -5.49 4.86
CA ALA A 446 -1.60 -6.86 5.02
C ALA A 446 -0.97 -7.62 6.19
N LEU A 447 0.29 -7.31 6.54
CA LEU A 447 1.02 -7.90 7.67
C LEU A 447 0.90 -7.08 8.96
N ALA A 448 0.30 -5.87 8.90
CA ALA A 448 0.06 -5.09 10.10
C ALA A 448 -0.88 -5.86 11.03
N SER A 449 -0.52 -5.94 12.31
CA SER A 449 -1.35 -6.59 13.30
C SER A 449 -2.66 -5.82 13.48
N SER A 450 -3.78 -6.53 13.38
CA SER A 450 -5.09 -5.96 13.74
C SER A 450 -5.09 -5.55 15.21
N GLU A 451 -6.00 -4.64 15.56
CA GLU A 451 -6.19 -4.21 16.95
C GLU A 451 -6.30 -5.42 17.88
N THR A 452 -5.46 -5.43 18.92
CA THR A 452 -5.47 -6.49 19.93
C THR A 452 -6.83 -6.50 20.62
N ARG A 453 -7.51 -7.64 20.59
CA ARG A 453 -8.81 -7.79 21.22
C ARG A 453 -8.63 -8.52 22.54
N GLY A 454 -8.95 -7.84 23.67
CA GLY A 454 -9.25 -8.52 24.90
C GLY A 454 -10.44 -9.46 24.71
N GLN A 455 -10.59 -10.42 25.57
CA GLN A 455 -11.69 -11.39 25.49
C GLN A 455 -12.75 -11.16 26.58
N ALA A 456 -12.43 -10.36 27.59
CA ALA A 456 -13.36 -10.06 28.67
C ALA A 456 -14.46 -9.10 28.19
N PRO A 457 -15.73 -9.34 28.52
CA PRO A 457 -16.78 -8.38 28.24
C PRO A 457 -16.57 -7.12 29.10
N ALA A 458 -16.91 -5.95 28.54
CA ALA A 458 -16.86 -4.71 29.30
C ALA A 458 -17.84 -4.74 30.47
N PRO A 459 -17.45 -4.24 31.64
CA PRO A 459 -18.40 -4.04 32.76
C PRO A 459 -19.46 -2.99 32.37
N ASP A 460 -20.50 -2.85 33.20
CA ASP A 460 -21.51 -1.83 32.97
C ASP A 460 -20.93 -0.43 33.26
N LEU A 461 -20.57 0.29 32.20
CA LEU A 461 -19.93 1.60 32.32
C LEU A 461 -20.78 2.66 33.06
N PHE A 462 -22.07 2.45 33.20
CA PHE A 462 -22.92 3.34 33.97
C PHE A 462 -22.60 3.32 35.47
N LYS A 463 -22.07 2.18 35.95
CA LYS A 463 -21.72 1.95 37.36
C LYS A 463 -20.24 1.79 37.61
N ALA A 464 -19.43 1.76 36.53
CA ALA A 464 -18.03 1.44 36.60
C ALA A 464 -17.16 2.60 37.08
N THR A 465 -16.23 2.32 37.96
CA THR A 465 -15.16 3.24 38.36
C THR A 465 -13.96 3.06 37.44
N TRP A 466 -13.47 4.16 36.92
CA TRP A 466 -12.25 4.20 36.11
C TRP A 466 -11.06 4.61 36.97
N VAL A 467 -10.02 3.78 36.99
CA VAL A 467 -8.81 4.06 37.77
C VAL A 467 -7.62 4.12 36.80
N ILE A 468 -6.99 5.26 36.74
CA ILE A 468 -5.82 5.51 35.91
C ILE A 468 -4.59 5.47 36.82
N GLU A 469 -3.67 4.48 36.58
CA GLU A 469 -2.51 4.22 37.44
C GLU A 469 -1.21 4.37 36.67
N ASN A 470 -0.38 5.32 37.10
CA ASN A 470 0.98 5.58 36.59
C ASN A 470 1.05 5.63 35.06
N LEU A 471 0.00 6.17 34.44
CA LEU A 471 -0.18 6.15 32.99
C LEU A 471 0.88 6.99 32.29
N GLY A 472 1.56 6.39 31.30
CA GLY A 472 2.53 7.06 30.44
C GLY A 472 2.35 6.65 29.00
N PHE A 473 2.58 7.59 28.07
CA PHE A 473 2.45 7.34 26.64
C PHE A 473 3.54 8.04 25.82
N ARG A 474 4.04 7.30 24.80
CA ARG A 474 4.89 7.79 23.71
C ARG A 474 4.50 7.08 22.42
N TYR A 475 4.63 7.78 21.29
CA TYR A 475 4.26 7.22 19.97
C TYR A 475 5.22 6.15 19.45
N GLY A 476 6.48 6.18 19.85
CA GLY A 476 7.49 5.20 19.47
C GLY A 476 8.41 4.85 20.64
N PRO A 477 9.10 3.69 20.59
CA PRO A 477 9.99 3.24 21.67
C PRO A 477 11.10 4.25 22.02
N HIS A 478 11.56 5.02 21.03
CA HIS A 478 12.64 6.01 21.15
C HIS A 478 12.14 7.47 21.19
N ASP A 479 10.82 7.67 21.14
CA ASP A 479 10.24 9.01 21.23
C ASP A 479 10.17 9.49 22.68
N PRO A 480 10.21 10.81 22.94
CA PRO A 480 9.97 11.36 24.25
C PRO A 480 8.54 11.05 24.71
N PHE A 481 8.37 10.89 26.00
CA PHE A 481 7.02 10.75 26.56
C PHE A 481 6.20 12.01 26.31
N ILE A 482 4.96 11.82 25.86
CA ILE A 482 3.98 12.89 25.73
C ILE A 482 3.48 13.27 27.14
N PHE A 483 3.21 12.26 27.97
CA PHE A 483 2.93 12.39 29.38
C PHE A 483 3.42 11.15 30.12
N ARG A 484 3.66 11.27 31.42
CA ARG A 484 4.13 10.17 32.26
C ARG A 484 3.60 10.31 33.68
N ASN A 485 3.40 9.18 34.33
CA ASN A 485 3.00 9.12 35.75
C ASN A 485 1.67 9.85 36.04
N VAL A 486 0.69 9.73 35.13
CA VAL A 486 -0.66 10.30 35.32
C VAL A 486 -1.50 9.36 36.17
N ASN A 487 -2.08 9.91 37.25
CA ASN A 487 -2.91 9.17 38.19
C ASN A 487 -4.19 9.97 38.48
N PHE A 488 -5.35 9.35 38.30
CA PHE A 488 -6.64 9.90 38.72
C PHE A 488 -7.74 8.84 38.66
N THR A 489 -8.88 9.13 39.28
CA THR A 489 -10.07 8.25 39.28
C THR A 489 -11.28 9.02 38.75
N VAL A 490 -12.16 8.31 38.04
CA VAL A 490 -13.46 8.79 37.58
C VAL A 490 -14.53 7.84 38.13
N ASP A 491 -15.33 8.34 39.05
CA ASP A 491 -16.41 7.58 39.64
C ASP A 491 -17.68 7.62 38.77
N PRO A 492 -18.62 6.68 38.94
CA PRO A 492 -19.87 6.67 38.17
C PRO A 492 -20.63 8.00 38.29
N GLY A 493 -21.01 8.56 37.13
CA GLY A 493 -21.72 9.83 37.07
C GLY A 493 -20.85 11.07 37.26
N ASP A 494 -19.54 10.92 37.50
CA ASP A 494 -18.61 12.05 37.58
C ASP A 494 -18.44 12.76 36.23
N SER A 495 -18.23 14.06 36.33
CA SER A 495 -17.72 14.88 35.22
C SER A 495 -16.30 15.34 35.55
N VAL A 496 -15.32 14.84 34.83
CA VAL A 496 -13.89 15.12 35.06
C VAL A 496 -13.32 15.97 33.92
N ALA A 497 -12.75 17.14 34.24
CA ALA A 497 -12.10 18.01 33.28
C ALA A 497 -10.58 17.78 33.23
N LEU A 498 -10.05 17.43 32.05
CA LEU A 498 -8.62 17.44 31.76
C LEU A 498 -8.18 18.85 31.35
N THR A 499 -7.30 19.45 32.12
CA THR A 499 -6.79 20.81 31.91
C THR A 499 -5.28 20.79 31.74
N GLY A 500 -4.70 21.86 31.17
CA GLY A 500 -3.28 21.99 30.95
C GLY A 500 -2.95 22.84 29.72
N ARG A 501 -1.67 23.15 29.51
CA ARG A 501 -1.20 23.96 28.36
C ARG A 501 -1.57 23.28 27.04
N SER A 502 -1.70 24.08 25.95
CA SER A 502 -1.80 23.53 24.62
C SER A 502 -0.57 22.68 24.31
N GLY A 503 -0.76 21.51 23.73
CA GLY A 503 0.32 20.55 23.46
C GLY A 503 0.75 19.68 24.65
N ALA A 504 0.13 19.78 25.83
CA ALA A 504 0.43 18.93 26.99
C ALA A 504 -0.01 17.47 26.85
N GLY A 505 -0.63 17.07 25.73
CA GLY A 505 -1.04 15.68 25.46
C GLY A 505 -2.44 15.31 25.98
N LYS A 506 -3.32 16.28 26.24
CA LYS A 506 -4.69 16.03 26.75
C LYS A 506 -5.50 15.12 25.82
N THR A 507 -5.56 15.44 24.52
CA THR A 507 -6.24 14.60 23.51
C THR A 507 -5.62 13.19 23.41
N THR A 508 -4.30 13.08 23.51
CA THR A 508 -3.60 11.80 23.53
C THR A 508 -3.94 11.00 24.79
N LEU A 509 -3.98 11.64 25.96
CA LEU A 509 -4.40 11.00 27.21
C LEU A 509 -5.84 10.46 27.08
N ALA A 510 -6.75 11.28 26.57
CA ALA A 510 -8.14 10.86 26.36
C ALA A 510 -8.23 9.64 25.43
N LYS A 511 -7.47 9.61 24.32
CA LYS A 511 -7.41 8.45 23.42
C LYS A 511 -6.90 7.18 24.13
N VAL A 512 -5.91 7.31 25.03
CA VAL A 512 -5.40 6.17 25.80
C VAL A 512 -6.43 5.71 26.82
N VAL A 513 -7.09 6.64 27.55
CA VAL A 513 -8.11 6.32 28.55
C VAL A 513 -9.28 5.55 27.93
N VAL A 514 -9.73 5.92 26.71
CA VAL A 514 -10.84 5.22 26.03
C VAL A 514 -10.41 4.00 25.20
N GLY A 515 -9.14 3.60 25.28
CA GLY A 515 -8.61 2.40 24.61
C GLY A 515 -8.44 2.54 23.08
N LEU A 516 -8.37 3.76 22.55
CA LEU A 516 -8.01 4.00 21.12
C LEU A 516 -6.51 3.89 20.88
N LEU A 517 -5.69 4.18 21.91
CA LEU A 517 -4.24 4.02 21.89
C LEU A 517 -3.82 3.15 23.08
N PRO A 518 -2.87 2.21 22.92
CA PRO A 518 -2.38 1.39 24.03
C PRO A 518 -1.47 2.22 24.93
N ALA A 519 -1.57 2.03 26.26
CA ALA A 519 -0.65 2.61 27.22
C ALA A 519 0.79 2.12 26.96
N THR A 520 1.80 3.00 27.16
CA THR A 520 3.22 2.59 27.13
C THR A 520 3.69 2.17 28.51
N GLU A 521 3.28 2.87 29.54
CA GLU A 521 3.53 2.58 30.96
C GLU A 521 2.21 2.74 31.74
N GLY A 522 2.09 2.04 32.85
CA GLY A 522 0.89 2.05 33.67
C GLY A 522 -0.28 1.32 33.04
N ARG A 523 -1.48 1.57 33.56
CA ARG A 523 -2.70 0.88 33.11
C ARG A 523 -3.95 1.73 33.36
N VAL A 524 -5.01 1.40 32.62
CA VAL A 524 -6.36 1.94 32.80
C VAL A 524 -7.25 0.80 33.25
N LEU A 525 -7.81 0.89 34.45
CA LEU A 525 -8.68 -0.12 35.02
C LEU A 525 -10.13 0.37 35.00
N ILE A 526 -11.04 -0.50 34.62
CA ILE A 526 -12.51 -0.30 34.67
C ILE A 526 -13.07 -1.36 35.59
N ASP A 527 -13.54 -0.95 36.80
CA ASP A 527 -13.92 -1.88 37.89
C ASP A 527 -12.84 -2.93 38.19
N GLY A 528 -11.57 -2.52 38.17
CA GLY A 528 -10.43 -3.40 38.45
C GLY A 528 -9.98 -4.26 37.27
N LEU A 529 -10.68 -4.25 36.14
CA LEU A 529 -10.30 -4.97 34.91
C LEU A 529 -9.48 -4.05 33.97
N ASP A 530 -8.32 -4.51 33.53
CA ASP A 530 -7.48 -3.72 32.60
C ASP A 530 -8.18 -3.57 31.24
N ILE A 531 -8.21 -2.33 30.72
CA ILE A 531 -8.81 -2.02 29.42
C ILE A 531 -8.18 -2.83 28.27
N ALA A 532 -6.93 -3.25 28.42
CA ALA A 532 -6.24 -4.11 27.45
C ALA A 532 -6.80 -5.54 27.38
N GLU A 533 -7.46 -6.00 28.44
CA GLU A 533 -8.09 -7.33 28.53
C GLU A 533 -9.56 -7.31 28.07
N ILE A 534 -10.16 -6.12 27.95
CA ILE A 534 -11.57 -5.94 27.57
C ILE A 534 -11.72 -6.04 26.04
N ASP A 535 -12.79 -6.72 25.59
CA ASP A 535 -13.17 -6.70 24.16
C ASP A 535 -13.56 -5.27 23.73
N PRO A 536 -12.81 -4.65 22.77
CA PRO A 536 -13.10 -3.30 22.32
C PRO A 536 -14.52 -3.10 21.79
N THR A 537 -15.14 -4.16 21.26
CA THR A 537 -16.50 -4.09 20.72
C THR A 537 -17.52 -3.86 21.85
N SER A 538 -17.40 -4.63 22.94
CA SER A 538 -18.27 -4.51 24.12
C SER A 538 -18.06 -3.19 24.86
N LEU A 539 -16.82 -2.68 24.90
CA LEU A 539 -16.49 -1.38 25.49
C LEU A 539 -17.09 -0.23 24.67
N ARG A 540 -16.82 -0.21 23.36
CA ARG A 540 -17.28 0.84 22.44
C ARG A 540 -18.80 0.84 22.22
N ALA A 541 -19.49 -0.27 22.50
CA ALA A 541 -20.94 -0.30 22.50
C ALA A 541 -21.56 0.60 23.59
N GLN A 542 -20.85 0.83 24.70
CA GLN A 542 -21.30 1.63 25.83
C GLN A 542 -20.63 3.01 25.92
N LEU A 543 -19.64 3.30 25.06
CA LEU A 543 -18.83 4.51 25.06
C LEU A 543 -19.11 5.33 23.80
N SER A 544 -19.19 6.65 23.93
CA SER A 544 -19.13 7.57 22.80
C SER A 544 -18.09 8.67 23.02
N ALA A 545 -17.55 9.18 21.93
CA ALA A 545 -16.57 10.26 21.97
C ALA A 545 -16.90 11.30 20.90
N VAL A 546 -16.64 12.56 21.19
CA VAL A 546 -16.55 13.67 20.22
C VAL A 546 -15.11 14.15 20.28
N MET A 547 -14.36 13.91 19.23
CA MET A 547 -12.95 14.32 19.14
C MET A 547 -12.81 15.64 18.39
N GLN A 548 -11.70 16.36 18.62
CA GLN A 548 -11.43 17.66 18.01
C GLN A 548 -11.49 17.63 16.47
N ASP A 549 -10.94 16.59 15.85
CA ASP A 549 -10.82 16.42 14.39
C ASP A 549 -11.85 15.43 13.82
N ASP A 550 -13.01 15.26 14.47
CA ASP A 550 -14.04 14.34 14.00
C ASP A 550 -14.59 14.72 12.62
N TYR A 551 -14.98 13.70 11.84
CA TYR A 551 -15.33 13.83 10.44
C TYR A 551 -16.83 13.70 10.20
N VAL A 552 -17.39 14.59 9.39
CA VAL A 552 -18.76 14.50 8.86
C VAL A 552 -18.71 13.82 7.50
N PHE A 553 -19.38 12.69 7.38
CA PHE A 553 -19.41 11.90 6.15
C PHE A 553 -20.40 12.51 5.14
N ALA A 554 -20.18 12.24 3.86
CA ALA A 554 -21.13 12.58 2.82
C ALA A 554 -22.40 11.73 3.00
N GLY A 555 -23.56 12.39 3.12
CA GLY A 555 -24.85 11.78 3.40
C GLY A 555 -25.81 12.80 4.01
N SER A 556 -26.96 12.35 4.51
CA SER A 556 -27.89 13.20 5.23
C SER A 556 -27.43 13.53 6.64
N ILE A 557 -28.07 14.48 7.31
CA ILE A 557 -27.90 14.74 8.73
C ILE A 557 -28.31 13.49 9.53
N SER A 558 -29.42 12.83 9.18
CA SER A 558 -29.86 11.58 9.78
C SER A 558 -28.80 10.48 9.67
N ASP A 559 -28.20 10.29 8.48
CA ASP A 559 -27.12 9.32 8.27
C ASP A 559 -25.93 9.61 9.17
N ASN A 560 -25.57 10.87 9.30
CA ASN A 560 -24.44 11.30 10.12
C ASN A 560 -24.71 11.14 11.62
N VAL A 561 -25.91 11.38 12.10
CA VAL A 561 -26.29 11.18 13.51
C VAL A 561 -26.34 9.70 13.84
N SER A 562 -26.95 8.88 13.00
CA SER A 562 -27.04 7.42 13.21
C SER A 562 -25.74 6.67 12.87
N LEU A 563 -24.77 7.33 12.26
CA LEU A 563 -23.56 6.73 11.68
C LEU A 563 -23.90 5.64 10.66
N PHE A 564 -24.88 5.92 9.77
CA PHE A 564 -25.35 5.02 8.71
C PHE A 564 -25.94 3.69 9.26
N ASP A 565 -26.56 3.74 10.41
CA ASP A 565 -27.23 2.57 10.99
C ASP A 565 -28.37 2.10 10.05
N PRO A 566 -28.34 0.84 9.55
CA PRO A 566 -29.40 0.30 8.71
C PRO A 566 -30.79 0.27 9.40
N GLU A 567 -30.80 0.17 10.74
CA GLU A 567 -32.01 0.17 11.55
C GLU A 567 -32.21 1.52 12.27
N MET A 568 -31.91 2.62 11.57
CA MET A 568 -32.00 3.97 12.10
C MET A 568 -33.39 4.27 12.67
N ASN A 569 -33.41 4.78 13.92
CA ASN A 569 -34.61 5.28 14.56
C ASN A 569 -34.73 6.80 14.39
N ALA A 570 -35.69 7.26 13.59
CA ALA A 570 -35.88 8.67 13.26
C ALA A 570 -36.29 9.53 14.48
N GLU A 571 -37.05 8.97 15.45
CA GLU A 571 -37.41 9.68 16.68
C GLU A 571 -36.15 9.93 17.50
N ARG A 572 -35.30 8.91 17.68
CA ARG A 572 -34.02 9.03 18.39
C ARG A 572 -33.06 10.02 17.70
N VAL A 573 -33.04 10.07 16.36
CA VAL A 573 -32.28 11.10 15.62
C VAL A 573 -32.76 12.50 16.02
N THR A 574 -34.09 12.71 16.02
CA THR A 574 -34.69 14.00 16.38
C THR A 574 -34.41 14.37 17.85
N GLU A 575 -34.52 13.41 18.78
CA GLU A 575 -34.20 13.61 20.20
C GLU A 575 -32.72 13.98 20.38
N SER A 576 -31.82 13.29 19.68
CA SER A 576 -30.38 13.56 19.74
C SER A 576 -30.03 14.94 19.18
N LEU A 577 -30.69 15.37 18.10
CA LEU A 577 -30.54 16.71 17.55
C LEU A 577 -31.07 17.79 18.49
N LYS A 578 -32.18 17.53 19.21
CA LYS A 578 -32.70 18.42 20.24
C LYS A 578 -31.73 18.51 21.42
N ALA A 579 -31.22 17.36 21.89
CA ALA A 579 -30.25 17.30 22.99
C ALA A 579 -28.94 18.04 22.65
N ALA A 580 -28.52 18.03 21.40
CA ALA A 580 -27.37 18.78 20.90
C ALA A 580 -27.71 20.26 20.55
N ALA A 581 -28.91 20.75 20.86
CA ALA A 581 -29.39 22.10 20.51
C ALA A 581 -29.23 22.46 19.02
N LEU A 582 -29.45 21.49 18.13
CA LEU A 582 -29.32 21.65 16.68
C LEU A 582 -30.66 21.53 15.92
N TRP A 583 -31.70 20.93 16.56
CA TRP A 583 -32.98 20.62 15.90
C TRP A 583 -33.69 21.83 15.29
N GLU A 584 -33.70 22.98 15.98
CA GLU A 584 -34.38 24.17 15.49
C GLU A 584 -33.81 24.66 14.13
N GLU A 585 -32.50 24.54 13.98
CA GLU A 585 -31.83 24.93 12.73
C GLU A 585 -32.04 23.89 11.63
N VAL A 586 -31.95 22.61 11.99
CA VAL A 586 -32.18 21.48 11.06
C VAL A 586 -33.62 21.43 10.58
N SER A 587 -34.60 21.65 11.43
CA SER A 587 -36.02 21.63 11.05
C SER A 587 -36.41 22.72 10.07
N ARG A 588 -35.61 23.81 9.97
CA ARG A 588 -35.81 24.90 8.99
C ARG A 588 -35.14 24.62 7.64
N MET A 589 -34.33 23.57 7.54
CA MET A 589 -33.71 23.17 6.28
C MET A 589 -34.78 22.56 5.35
N PRO A 590 -34.62 22.67 4.02
CA PRO A 590 -35.66 22.19 3.04
C PRO A 590 -36.04 20.72 3.22
N MET A 591 -35.11 19.87 3.64
CA MET A 591 -35.30 18.42 3.88
C MET A 591 -35.13 18.05 5.36
N ALA A 592 -35.16 19.03 6.26
CA ALA A 592 -34.96 18.82 7.69
C ALA A 592 -33.75 17.88 7.97
N ALA A 593 -33.95 16.77 8.72
CA ALA A 593 -32.90 15.83 9.05
C ALA A 593 -32.35 15.03 7.84
N ASP A 594 -33.07 15.00 6.71
CA ASP A 594 -32.63 14.36 5.48
C ASP A 594 -31.83 15.33 4.57
N SER A 595 -31.59 16.55 5.03
CA SER A 595 -30.73 17.50 4.33
C SER A 595 -29.31 16.95 4.18
N LEU A 596 -28.80 16.99 2.95
CA LEU A 596 -27.48 16.45 2.63
C LEU A 596 -26.36 17.36 3.17
N VAL A 597 -25.39 16.75 3.80
CA VAL A 597 -24.14 17.37 4.23
C VAL A 597 -22.99 16.72 3.45
N GLY A 598 -22.21 17.55 2.77
CA GLY A 598 -21.14 17.07 1.89
C GLY A 598 -19.81 16.84 2.62
N ASN A 599 -18.84 16.24 1.89
CA ASN A 599 -17.46 16.00 2.33
C ASN A 599 -16.76 17.24 2.89
N THR A 600 -17.16 18.41 2.43
CA THR A 600 -16.58 19.70 2.86
C THR A 600 -17.27 20.26 4.10
N GLY A 601 -18.35 19.66 4.57
CA GLY A 601 -19.19 20.24 5.61
C GLY A 601 -19.68 21.66 5.24
N SER A 602 -19.65 21.99 3.96
CA SER A 602 -19.87 23.34 3.45
C SER A 602 -21.29 23.88 3.69
N ALA A 603 -22.22 22.99 4.01
CA ALA A 603 -23.58 23.36 4.40
C ALA A 603 -23.72 23.67 5.91
N LEU A 604 -22.74 23.31 6.75
CA LEU A 604 -22.79 23.48 8.19
C LEU A 604 -21.72 24.47 8.66
N SER A 605 -22.10 25.40 9.55
CA SER A 605 -21.14 26.20 10.28
C SER A 605 -20.29 25.35 11.25
N GLY A 606 -19.16 25.87 11.71
CA GLY A 606 -18.30 25.16 12.68
C GLY A 606 -19.07 24.71 13.93
N GLY A 607 -19.92 25.57 14.47
CA GLY A 607 -20.78 25.24 15.62
C GLY A 607 -21.88 24.24 15.29
N GLN A 608 -22.47 24.29 14.10
CA GLN A 608 -23.43 23.27 13.66
C GLN A 608 -22.75 21.91 13.49
N ARG A 609 -21.55 21.89 12.92
CA ARG A 609 -20.75 20.67 12.78
C ARG A 609 -20.45 20.05 14.16
N GLN A 610 -20.00 20.82 15.14
CA GLN A 610 -19.74 20.29 16.49
C GLN A 610 -21.01 19.73 17.13
N ARG A 611 -22.15 20.44 17.02
CA ARG A 611 -23.43 19.94 17.54
C ARG A 611 -23.94 18.69 16.80
N LEU A 612 -23.69 18.56 15.50
CA LEU A 612 -24.00 17.34 14.77
C LEU A 612 -23.19 16.14 15.28
N LEU A 613 -21.89 16.34 15.53
CA LEU A 613 -21.03 15.30 16.10
C LEU A 613 -21.44 14.94 17.54
N LEU A 614 -21.90 15.91 18.31
CA LEU A 614 -22.48 15.65 19.64
C LEU A 614 -23.80 14.87 19.53
N ALA A 615 -24.69 15.22 18.59
CA ALA A 615 -25.92 14.46 18.33
C ALA A 615 -25.60 13.00 17.96
N ARG A 616 -24.56 12.77 17.13
CA ARG A 616 -24.05 11.43 16.81
C ARG A 616 -23.62 10.66 18.06
N ALA A 617 -22.89 11.31 18.95
CA ALA A 617 -22.44 10.68 20.18
C ALA A 617 -23.61 10.31 21.11
N LEU A 618 -24.62 11.17 21.20
CA LEU A 618 -25.82 10.98 22.03
C LEU A 618 -26.80 9.95 21.45
N TYR A 619 -26.89 9.82 20.12
CA TYR A 619 -27.76 8.82 19.47
C TYR A 619 -27.49 7.38 19.95
N ARG A 620 -26.26 7.06 20.30
CA ARG A 620 -25.85 5.75 20.79
C ARG A 620 -26.23 5.50 22.26
N GLN A 621 -26.77 6.49 22.95
CA GLN A 621 -27.13 6.43 24.39
C GLN A 621 -25.94 5.92 25.23
N PRO A 622 -24.78 6.61 25.18
CA PRO A 622 -23.57 6.15 25.84
C PRO A 622 -23.73 6.17 27.35
N LYS A 623 -23.02 5.25 28.03
CA LYS A 623 -22.87 5.24 29.48
C LYS A 623 -21.61 5.99 29.94
N PHE A 624 -20.66 6.16 29.05
CA PHE A 624 -19.47 6.99 29.20
C PHE A 624 -19.30 7.91 27.99
N LEU A 625 -19.09 9.20 28.22
CA LEU A 625 -18.96 10.20 27.18
C LEU A 625 -17.62 10.95 27.27
N LEU A 626 -16.85 10.92 26.19
CA LEU A 626 -15.64 11.73 26.03
C LEU A 626 -15.93 12.94 25.15
N LEU A 627 -15.60 14.14 25.62
CA LEU A 627 -15.76 15.40 24.86
C LEU A 627 -14.43 16.12 24.77
N ASP A 628 -13.83 16.16 23.58
CA ASP A 628 -12.58 16.89 23.29
C ASP A 628 -12.91 18.17 22.53
N GLU A 629 -12.91 19.30 23.24
CA GLU A 629 -13.25 20.63 22.72
C GLU A 629 -14.59 20.69 21.96
N ALA A 630 -15.54 19.82 22.30
CA ALA A 630 -16.80 19.64 21.58
C ALA A 630 -17.72 20.88 21.58
N THR A 631 -17.47 21.86 22.45
CA THR A 631 -18.25 23.09 22.58
C THR A 631 -17.46 24.35 22.23
N SER A 632 -16.21 24.23 21.74
CA SER A 632 -15.31 25.35 21.52
C SER A 632 -15.80 26.39 20.49
N ALA A 633 -16.59 25.98 19.50
CA ALA A 633 -17.18 26.84 18.47
C ALA A 633 -18.60 27.32 18.81
N LEU A 634 -19.11 27.07 20.02
CA LEU A 634 -20.43 27.50 20.47
C LEU A 634 -20.37 28.87 21.16
N ASP A 635 -21.48 29.61 21.05
CA ASP A 635 -21.71 30.77 21.90
C ASP A 635 -22.02 30.30 23.35
N ASN A 636 -21.88 31.22 24.32
CA ASN A 636 -22.00 30.89 25.74
C ASN A 636 -23.39 30.35 26.11
N GLU A 637 -24.46 30.80 25.46
CA GLU A 637 -25.82 30.38 25.73
C GLU A 637 -26.05 28.91 25.30
N ARG A 638 -25.63 28.60 24.07
CA ARG A 638 -25.70 27.23 23.52
C ARG A 638 -24.78 26.26 24.22
N GLU A 639 -23.57 26.72 24.59
CA GLU A 639 -22.65 25.93 25.40
C GLU A 639 -23.27 25.54 26.74
N GLN A 640 -23.90 26.50 27.45
CA GLN A 640 -24.60 26.20 28.70
C GLN A 640 -25.76 25.24 28.52
N ALA A 641 -26.57 25.39 27.46
CA ALA A 641 -27.66 24.50 27.15
C ALA A 641 -27.17 23.06 26.92
N VAL A 642 -26.14 22.85 26.10
CA VAL A 642 -25.54 21.54 25.83
C VAL A 642 -24.97 20.93 27.11
N ASN A 643 -24.20 21.70 27.85
CA ASN A 643 -23.59 21.26 29.09
C ASN A 643 -24.66 20.84 30.13
N GLN A 644 -25.77 21.57 30.22
CA GLN A 644 -26.88 21.22 31.10
C GLN A 644 -27.56 19.91 30.68
N VAL A 645 -27.74 19.67 29.38
CA VAL A 645 -28.26 18.41 28.85
C VAL A 645 -27.33 17.25 29.22
N VAL A 646 -26.01 17.37 28.98
CA VAL A 646 -25.04 16.33 29.30
C VAL A 646 -25.06 16.02 30.82
N LYS A 647 -25.14 17.06 31.68
CA LYS A 647 -25.23 16.90 33.12
C LYS A 647 -26.52 16.17 33.56
N ASN A 648 -27.64 16.50 32.91
CA ASN A 648 -28.95 15.89 33.26
C ASN A 648 -29.03 14.42 32.84
N LEU A 649 -28.20 13.96 31.89
CA LEU A 649 -28.14 12.55 31.52
C LEU A 649 -27.51 11.66 32.61
N GLY A 650 -26.79 12.24 33.58
CA GLY A 650 -26.18 11.51 34.70
C GLY A 650 -25.11 10.48 34.30
N ILE A 651 -24.57 10.62 33.07
CA ILE A 651 -23.54 9.73 32.54
C ILE A 651 -22.14 10.19 32.94
N THR A 652 -21.25 9.23 33.13
CA THR A 652 -19.84 9.51 33.41
C THR A 652 -19.21 10.25 32.21
N THR A 653 -18.58 11.41 32.47
CA THR A 653 -18.09 12.27 31.40
C THR A 653 -16.63 12.68 31.63
N LEU A 654 -15.79 12.53 30.57
CA LEU A 654 -14.43 13.05 30.54
C LEU A 654 -14.36 14.22 29.55
N LEU A 655 -14.01 15.40 30.04
CA LEU A 655 -14.00 16.65 29.27
C LEU A 655 -12.58 17.13 29.03
N ILE A 656 -12.25 17.52 27.83
CA ILE A 656 -11.09 18.38 27.54
C ILE A 656 -11.62 19.76 27.21
N ALA A 657 -11.38 20.73 28.07
CA ALA A 657 -11.91 22.08 27.90
C ALA A 657 -10.83 23.13 28.15
N HIS A 658 -10.90 24.21 27.36
CA HIS A 658 -10.08 25.40 27.50
C HIS A 658 -10.86 26.59 28.07
N ARG A 659 -12.20 26.52 28.10
CA ARG A 659 -13.06 27.58 28.64
C ARG A 659 -13.34 27.34 30.12
N ASP A 660 -13.20 28.39 30.92
CA ASP A 660 -13.46 28.31 32.35
C ASP A 660 -14.91 27.91 32.67
N SER A 661 -15.87 28.29 31.81
CA SER A 661 -17.28 27.91 31.93
C SER A 661 -17.47 26.39 31.93
N THR A 662 -16.85 25.69 30.97
CA THR A 662 -16.94 24.22 30.86
C THR A 662 -16.16 23.53 31.98
N VAL A 663 -14.99 24.07 32.37
CA VAL A 663 -14.18 23.54 33.47
C VAL A 663 -14.90 23.69 34.83
N ALA A 664 -15.62 24.79 35.04
CA ALA A 664 -16.37 25.05 36.29
C ALA A 664 -17.56 24.10 36.49
N MET A 665 -18.04 23.47 35.40
CA MET A 665 -19.15 22.48 35.47
C MET A 665 -18.69 21.07 35.83
N ALA A 666 -17.40 20.80 35.67
CA ALA A 666 -16.84 19.51 36.06
C ALA A 666 -16.72 19.39 37.57
N GLY A 667 -17.14 18.24 38.11
CA GLY A 667 -17.02 17.95 39.54
C GLY A 667 -15.59 17.73 40.02
N LYS A 668 -14.71 17.28 39.10
CA LYS A 668 -13.29 17.01 39.36
C LYS A 668 -12.42 17.64 38.27
N ARG A 669 -11.20 18.06 38.62
CA ARG A 669 -10.23 18.62 37.66
C ARG A 669 -8.90 17.88 37.75
N VAL A 670 -8.38 17.46 36.60
CA VAL A 670 -7.07 16.83 36.45
C VAL A 670 -6.17 17.73 35.59
N ALA A 671 -5.06 18.18 36.16
CA ALA A 671 -4.10 19.05 35.44
C ALA A 671 -2.98 18.21 34.85
N LEU A 672 -2.73 18.36 33.53
CA LEU A 672 -1.59 17.78 32.84
C LEU A 672 -0.46 18.82 32.69
N GLY A 673 0.79 18.40 32.99
CA GLY A 673 1.97 19.21 32.75
C GLY A 673 2.27 20.20 33.90
N GLY A 674 2.09 19.76 35.17
CA GLY A 674 2.65 20.36 36.37
C GLY A 674 4.10 19.93 36.58
#